data_1da05ce60b1bf625b3e8a3c36129b3f2
#
_entry.id   1da05ce60b1bf625b3e8a3c36129b3f2
#
_cell.length_a   1.000
_cell.length_b   1.000
_cell.length_c   1.000
_cell.angle_alpha   90.00
_cell.angle_beta   90.00
_cell.angle_gamma   90.00
#
_symmetry.space_group_name_H-M   'P 1'
#
loop_
_entity.id
_entity.type
_entity.pdbx_description
1 polymer ?
#
loop_
_entity_poly.entity_id
_entity_poly.type
_entity_poly.pdbx_seq_one_letter_code
_entity_poly.pdbx_strand_id
1 'polypeptide(L)'
;MHLPHPAAPRHFLLRSSLSLACVGLAPASAQTTSESITLPQVNVTAKALPADRATNGYQGRAASVGTRTETPLLELPQSVNVVTRAYLEDRVPTALDEALSGISGIRQGNTLGGTQDALLKRGFGTNRDNSIYRDGMQSVQARNFTPTTERIEVLKGPSSMLYGIQDPGGVVNIITKKPLLERQASVSGWGTSFGGGGAQVDLTGPIGSHGLAYRLIADEQRYDYWRNFGKIRQQVFAPSIAWYGGATNVALAYEHMEYSVPFDRGTQIDTTTGKVLAIPRKRRLDEPYNVTTGRSDSLTLRADHRLSEAWSLRANYGYSSNYYNDYQARAMSFNANTGRLTRRGDATRDAKQDAHILSATLLGKLRTAGIAHELLMGVDYLHNYRVLGDLMRDRPNDSNFNVYDPEYGKMKLPSTVSAADSDQTDKLRSTAVFLQDTVYLGDRWIVTGGVRYDSFDQVTGKGRPFRTNTHVNDGKAVPRLGVTFLLQPRWSVYTSYSKSFRPNTSIATAIGELPPEQGTAWEVGTKWVGENLTATAALFHIDKSNVQTSVVVDGTYYTRVTGRARSRGLELDLSGQLTSAVSIVGSYAYLDAKTTEGPILRGLPLDGVSRHTASAFVVRDFGAVSAGRLRAGAGLRAHSKWGAGDGNGKVYDLPSAIVADAFVAYDAPLFGQRVTLQFNIKNLFDKTTYTSNSGLGSPAIAMGEPRQFVMRAKVVF
;
A
#
# COMPACT_ATOMS: atom_id res chain seq x y z
N MET A 1 33.15 -16.46 42.44
CA MET A 1 32.46 -15.30 42.99
C MET A 1 31.21 -15.07 42.21
N HIS A 2 30.06 -15.22 42.85
CA HIS A 2 28.72 -15.24 42.22
C HIS A 2 28.27 -13.88 41.69
N LEU A 3 27.76 -13.86 40.44
CA LEU A 3 26.98 -12.75 39.89
C LEU A 3 25.51 -13.03 40.12
N PRO A 4 24.67 -12.06 40.51
CA PRO A 4 23.23 -12.26 40.71
C PRO A 4 22.46 -12.00 39.42
N HIS A 5 21.50 -12.88 39.16
CA HIS A 5 20.48 -12.71 38.11
C HIS A 5 19.48 -11.57 38.48
N PRO A 6 19.00 -10.77 37.49
CA PRO A 6 17.89 -9.87 37.75
C PRO A 6 16.54 -10.60 37.60
N ALA A 7 15.67 -10.30 38.56
CA ALA A 7 14.34 -10.86 38.71
C ALA A 7 13.37 -10.40 37.62
N ALA A 8 12.46 -11.30 37.22
CA ALA A 8 11.33 -11.06 36.33
C ALA A 8 10.25 -10.17 36.99
N PRO A 9 9.57 -9.30 36.23
CA PRO A 9 8.47 -8.50 36.75
C PRO A 9 7.17 -9.32 36.85
N ARG A 10 6.56 -9.23 38.02
CA ARG A 10 5.26 -9.83 38.37
C ARG A 10 4.13 -9.19 37.54
N HIS A 11 3.29 -10.06 36.97
CA HIS A 11 2.04 -9.68 36.33
C HIS A 11 1.02 -9.17 37.37
N PHE A 12 0.56 -7.93 37.19
CA PHE A 12 -0.62 -7.40 37.87
C PHE A 12 -1.84 -7.64 36.99
N LEU A 13 -2.69 -8.57 37.40
CA LEU A 13 -4.01 -8.80 36.80
C LEU A 13 -4.98 -7.77 37.39
N LEU A 14 -5.36 -6.76 36.64
CA LEU A 14 -6.51 -5.91 36.97
C LEU A 14 -7.77 -6.57 36.39
N ARG A 15 -8.63 -7.09 37.29
CA ARG A 15 -10.00 -7.47 36.97
C ARG A 15 -10.85 -6.20 36.93
N SER A 16 -11.31 -5.81 35.77
CA SER A 16 -12.40 -4.84 35.58
C SER A 16 -13.66 -5.60 35.16
N SER A 17 -14.59 -5.75 36.06
CA SER A 17 -15.94 -6.25 35.82
C SER A 17 -16.75 -5.18 35.08
N LEU A 18 -17.08 -5.42 33.81
CA LEU A 18 -18.03 -4.61 33.05
C LEU A 18 -19.44 -5.19 33.26
N SER A 19 -20.27 -4.50 34.02
CA SER A 19 -21.69 -4.82 34.18
C SER A 19 -22.47 -4.27 32.99
N LEU A 20 -22.99 -5.16 32.13
CA LEU A 20 -23.87 -4.82 31.01
C LEU A 20 -25.30 -4.67 31.54
N ALA A 21 -25.83 -3.45 31.55
CA ALA A 21 -27.22 -3.20 31.87
C ALA A 21 -28.10 -3.48 30.63
N CYS A 22 -28.88 -4.55 30.67
CA CYS A 22 -29.92 -4.84 29.70
C CYS A 22 -31.15 -3.96 29.99
N VAL A 23 -31.43 -3.01 29.10
CA VAL A 23 -32.74 -2.31 29.11
C VAL A 23 -33.72 -3.14 28.28
N GLY A 24 -34.72 -3.68 28.95
CA GLY A 24 -35.83 -4.41 28.31
C GLY A 24 -36.80 -3.47 27.63
N LEU A 25 -37.00 -3.66 26.34
CA LEU A 25 -38.10 -3.08 25.55
C LEU A 25 -39.19 -4.12 25.34
N ALA A 26 -40.36 -3.85 25.81
CA ALA A 26 -41.55 -4.65 25.60
C ALA A 26 -42.05 -4.60 24.15
N PRO A 27 -42.63 -5.67 23.58
CA PRO A 27 -43.12 -5.66 22.21
C PRO A 27 -44.52 -5.01 22.12
N ALA A 28 -44.65 -4.02 21.23
CA ALA A 28 -45.92 -3.51 20.79
C ALA A 28 -46.36 -4.31 19.56
N SER A 29 -47.45 -5.05 19.67
CA SER A 29 -48.08 -5.78 18.56
C SER A 29 -48.91 -4.82 17.72
N ALA A 30 -48.54 -4.60 16.46
CA ALA A 30 -49.42 -4.01 15.46
C ALA A 30 -49.50 -4.96 14.27
N GLN A 31 -50.67 -5.60 14.09
CA GLN A 31 -51.02 -6.32 12.88
C GLN A 31 -51.43 -5.33 11.81
N THR A 32 -50.72 -5.33 10.69
CA THR A 32 -51.22 -4.82 9.41
C THR A 32 -50.81 -5.76 8.29
N THR A 33 -51.78 -6.32 7.64
CA THR A 33 -51.67 -7.09 6.39
C THR A 33 -51.21 -6.17 5.26
N SER A 34 -50.04 -6.47 4.67
CA SER A 34 -49.62 -5.87 3.40
C SER A 34 -49.05 -6.94 2.48
N GLU A 35 -49.50 -6.91 1.24
CA GLU A 35 -49.03 -7.77 0.16
C GLU A 35 -47.53 -7.67 -0.03
N SER A 36 -46.85 -8.81 -0.05
CA SER A 36 -45.40 -8.94 -0.21
C SER A 36 -45.01 -8.82 -1.67
N ILE A 37 -44.41 -7.69 -2.05
CA ILE A 37 -43.59 -7.60 -3.26
C ILE A 37 -42.28 -8.28 -2.95
N THR A 38 -42.07 -9.48 -3.46
CA THR A 38 -40.80 -10.23 -3.37
C THR A 38 -39.74 -9.54 -4.21
N LEU A 39 -38.83 -8.84 -3.54
CA LEU A 39 -37.55 -8.43 -4.15
C LEU A 39 -36.74 -9.69 -4.48
N PRO A 40 -35.87 -9.65 -5.53
CA PRO A 40 -34.96 -10.75 -5.79
C PRO A 40 -34.12 -11.00 -4.55
N GLN A 41 -34.25 -12.21 -4.05
CA GLN A 41 -33.57 -12.71 -2.86
C GLN A 41 -32.06 -12.62 -3.10
N VAL A 42 -31.36 -11.65 -2.49
CA VAL A 42 -29.91 -11.70 -2.35
C VAL A 42 -29.63 -12.81 -1.34
N ASN A 43 -29.55 -14.03 -1.85
CA ASN A 43 -29.11 -15.17 -1.07
C ASN A 43 -27.66 -14.92 -0.65
N VAL A 44 -27.44 -14.37 0.54
CA VAL A 44 -26.17 -14.51 1.26
C VAL A 44 -26.16 -15.94 1.82
N THR A 45 -26.11 -16.92 0.93
CA THR A 45 -25.69 -18.26 1.31
C THR A 45 -24.24 -18.15 1.71
N ALA A 46 -23.90 -18.75 2.85
CA ALA A 46 -22.54 -18.93 3.36
C ALA A 46 -21.71 -19.92 2.51
N LYS A 47 -21.78 -19.80 1.19
CA LYS A 47 -20.73 -20.30 0.30
C LYS A 47 -19.64 -19.25 0.36
N ALA A 48 -18.37 -19.68 0.54
CA ALA A 48 -17.21 -18.83 0.24
C ALA A 48 -17.60 -18.01 -0.98
N LEU A 49 -17.71 -16.67 -0.80
CA LEU A 49 -18.05 -15.80 -1.92
C LEU A 49 -17.04 -16.13 -2.99
N PRO A 50 -17.45 -16.64 -4.15
CA PRO A 50 -16.48 -16.89 -5.20
C PRO A 50 -15.72 -15.59 -5.42
N ALA A 51 -14.41 -15.66 -5.57
CA ALA A 51 -13.59 -14.55 -6.07
C ALA A 51 -14.19 -13.92 -7.36
N ASP A 52 -15.07 -14.65 -8.00
CA ASP A 52 -15.84 -14.40 -9.22
C ASP A 52 -16.77 -13.18 -9.23
N ARG A 53 -17.19 -12.62 -8.11
CA ARG A 53 -18.13 -11.48 -8.16
C ARG A 53 -17.43 -10.13 -8.25
N ALA A 54 -16.26 -9.97 -7.60
CA ALA A 54 -15.52 -8.72 -7.61
C ALA A 54 -14.69 -8.51 -8.88
N THR A 55 -14.29 -9.60 -9.54
CA THR A 55 -13.42 -9.55 -10.72
C THR A 55 -13.88 -10.52 -11.80
N ASN A 56 -13.58 -10.17 -13.07
CA ASN A 56 -13.78 -11.04 -14.22
C ASN A 56 -12.58 -10.87 -15.17
N GLY A 57 -11.66 -11.85 -15.19
CA GLY A 57 -10.40 -11.70 -15.92
C GLY A 57 -9.64 -10.44 -15.46
N TYR A 58 -9.48 -9.46 -16.35
CA TYR A 58 -8.85 -8.17 -16.06
C TYR A 58 -9.82 -7.11 -15.51
N GLN A 59 -11.13 -7.37 -15.54
CA GLN A 59 -12.16 -6.43 -15.10
C GLN A 59 -12.33 -6.47 -13.58
N GLY A 60 -12.22 -5.31 -12.90
CA GLY A 60 -12.78 -5.10 -11.56
C GLY A 60 -14.23 -4.64 -11.67
N ARG A 61 -15.14 -5.25 -10.88
CA ARG A 61 -16.58 -4.95 -10.85
C ARG A 61 -17.04 -4.41 -9.52
N ALA A 62 -16.45 -4.87 -8.43
CA ALA A 62 -16.75 -4.47 -7.08
C ALA A 62 -15.48 -4.35 -6.26
N ALA A 63 -15.55 -3.62 -5.15
CA ALA A 63 -14.46 -3.45 -4.21
C ALA A 63 -14.98 -3.22 -2.79
N SER A 64 -14.20 -3.63 -1.81
CA SER A 64 -14.50 -3.42 -0.40
C SER A 64 -13.89 -2.12 0.14
N VAL A 65 -12.86 -1.59 -0.51
CA VAL A 65 -12.08 -0.44 -0.04
C VAL A 65 -12.91 0.86 0.05
N GLY A 66 -14.01 0.98 -0.72
CA GLY A 66 -14.83 2.19 -0.77
C GLY A 66 -15.90 2.33 0.32
N THR A 67 -16.30 1.21 0.97
CA THR A 67 -17.40 1.16 1.94
C THR A 67 -17.19 0.16 3.06
N ARG A 68 -16.01 -0.48 3.16
CA ARG A 68 -15.71 -1.65 4.03
C ARG A 68 -16.58 -2.89 3.75
N THR A 69 -17.43 -2.84 2.75
CA THR A 69 -18.27 -3.94 2.24
C THR A 69 -18.05 -4.09 0.74
N GLU A 70 -18.25 -5.30 0.20
CA GLU A 70 -18.13 -5.50 -1.24
C GLU A 70 -19.27 -4.77 -1.97
N THR A 71 -18.94 -3.65 -2.62
CA THR A 71 -19.88 -2.74 -3.27
C THR A 71 -19.55 -2.63 -4.76
N PRO A 72 -20.53 -2.68 -5.66
CA PRO A 72 -20.33 -2.46 -7.09
C PRO A 72 -19.62 -1.12 -7.35
N LEU A 73 -18.63 -1.12 -8.23
CA LEU A 73 -17.87 0.11 -8.54
C LEU A 73 -18.77 1.22 -9.06
N LEU A 74 -19.86 0.86 -9.75
CA LEU A 74 -20.84 1.79 -10.32
C LEU A 74 -21.53 2.65 -9.26
N GLU A 75 -21.70 2.12 -8.05
CA GLU A 75 -22.44 2.75 -6.95
C GLU A 75 -21.54 3.65 -6.08
N LEU A 76 -20.22 3.44 -6.13
CA LEU A 76 -19.27 4.16 -5.28
C LEU A 76 -19.06 5.60 -5.74
N PRO A 77 -19.31 6.63 -4.90
CA PRO A 77 -19.13 8.03 -5.25
C PRO A 77 -17.65 8.48 -5.10
N GLN A 78 -16.70 7.64 -5.52
CA GLN A 78 -15.26 7.92 -5.41
C GLN A 78 -14.48 7.06 -6.41
N SER A 79 -13.31 7.52 -6.84
CA SER A 79 -12.44 6.76 -7.73
C SER A 79 -11.87 5.54 -7.02
N VAL A 80 -12.17 4.35 -7.52
CA VAL A 80 -11.69 3.05 -7.03
C VAL A 80 -11.19 2.23 -8.20
N ASN A 81 -10.00 1.65 -8.05
CA ASN A 81 -9.40 0.73 -9.01
C ASN A 81 -9.19 -0.66 -8.38
N VAL A 82 -9.29 -1.69 -9.20
CA VAL A 82 -9.04 -3.08 -8.80
C VAL A 82 -8.01 -3.69 -9.73
N VAL A 83 -6.87 -4.10 -9.17
CA VAL A 83 -5.86 -4.91 -9.86
C VAL A 83 -6.20 -6.37 -9.65
N THR A 84 -6.55 -7.05 -10.70
CA THR A 84 -7.05 -8.43 -10.63
C THR A 84 -5.91 -9.46 -10.60
N ARG A 85 -6.22 -10.66 -10.12
CA ARG A 85 -5.31 -11.80 -10.11
C ARG A 85 -4.76 -12.13 -11.51
N ALA A 86 -5.63 -12.13 -12.52
CA ALA A 86 -5.23 -12.43 -13.91
C ALA A 86 -4.16 -11.45 -14.43
N TYR A 87 -4.32 -10.15 -14.16
CA TYR A 87 -3.34 -9.14 -14.52
C TYR A 87 -2.00 -9.34 -13.78
N LEU A 88 -2.05 -9.65 -12.47
CA LEU A 88 -0.86 -9.90 -11.67
C LEU A 88 -0.09 -11.16 -12.15
N GLU A 89 -0.81 -12.21 -12.54
CA GLU A 89 -0.19 -13.46 -13.05
C GLU A 89 0.51 -13.24 -14.40
N ASP A 90 -0.07 -12.48 -15.31
CA ASP A 90 0.54 -12.23 -16.62
C ASP A 90 1.74 -11.25 -16.53
N ARG A 91 1.72 -10.30 -15.59
CA ARG A 91 2.81 -9.35 -15.43
C ARG A 91 3.97 -9.83 -14.56
N VAL A 92 3.74 -10.77 -13.66
CA VAL A 92 4.72 -11.30 -12.70
C VAL A 92 5.47 -10.16 -11.95
N PRO A 93 4.76 -9.25 -11.27
CA PRO A 93 5.42 -8.17 -10.53
C PRO A 93 6.18 -8.72 -9.32
N THR A 94 7.29 -8.06 -8.97
CA THR A 94 8.14 -8.41 -7.84
C THR A 94 8.00 -7.43 -6.66
N ALA A 95 7.32 -6.29 -6.88
CA ALA A 95 7.10 -5.26 -5.88
C ALA A 95 5.70 -4.63 -6.03
N LEU A 96 5.23 -3.97 -4.97
CA LEU A 96 3.89 -3.39 -4.91
C LEU A 96 3.69 -2.25 -5.93
N ASP A 97 4.68 -1.40 -6.12
CA ASP A 97 4.63 -0.30 -7.11
C ASP A 97 4.58 -0.83 -8.55
N GLU A 98 5.27 -1.94 -8.84
CA GLU A 98 5.19 -2.64 -10.13
C GLU A 98 3.78 -3.22 -10.34
N ALA A 99 3.20 -3.86 -9.33
CA ALA A 99 1.84 -4.38 -9.38
C ALA A 99 0.79 -3.29 -9.66
N LEU A 100 1.01 -2.09 -9.15
CA LEU A 100 0.13 -0.93 -9.29
C LEU A 100 0.43 -0.05 -10.52
N SER A 101 1.42 -0.39 -11.32
CA SER A 101 1.88 0.44 -12.44
C SER A 101 0.85 0.63 -13.57
N GLY A 102 -0.24 -0.15 -13.56
CA GLY A 102 -1.39 -0.02 -14.48
C GLY A 102 -2.46 0.97 -14.03
N ILE A 103 -2.33 1.60 -12.85
CA ILE A 103 -3.32 2.50 -12.25
C ILE A 103 -2.89 3.96 -12.41
N SER A 104 -3.83 4.83 -12.78
CA SER A 104 -3.60 6.27 -12.91
C SER A 104 -3.27 6.93 -11.58
N GLY A 105 -2.40 7.95 -11.59
CA GLY A 105 -2.07 8.78 -10.43
C GLY A 105 -1.24 8.10 -9.34
N ILE A 106 -0.71 6.88 -9.58
CA ILE A 106 0.17 6.16 -8.66
C ILE A 106 1.59 6.08 -9.21
N ARG A 107 2.57 6.33 -8.34
CA ARG A 107 4.00 6.18 -8.64
C ARG A 107 4.76 5.68 -7.41
N GLN A 108 5.95 5.16 -7.64
CA GLN A 108 6.90 4.86 -6.58
C GLN A 108 7.31 6.14 -5.84
N GLY A 109 7.22 6.12 -4.53
CA GLY A 109 7.75 7.14 -3.64
C GLY A 109 9.16 6.82 -3.17
N ASN A 110 9.59 7.45 -2.06
CA ASN A 110 10.89 7.16 -1.45
C ASN A 110 10.87 5.81 -0.71
N THR A 111 11.40 4.78 -1.34
CA THR A 111 11.46 3.40 -0.80
C THR A 111 12.60 3.19 0.21
N LEU A 112 13.26 4.24 0.67
CA LEU A 112 14.49 4.12 1.48
C LEU A 112 15.51 3.15 0.85
N GLY A 113 15.87 3.42 -0.41
CA GLY A 113 16.87 2.60 -1.10
C GLY A 113 16.40 1.18 -1.44
N GLY A 114 15.11 0.97 -1.69
CA GLY A 114 14.55 -0.33 -2.08
C GLY A 114 14.19 -1.25 -0.92
N THR A 115 14.25 -0.75 0.32
CA THR A 115 14.06 -1.59 1.51
C THR A 115 12.62 -1.75 1.93
N GLN A 116 11.74 -0.83 1.52
CA GLN A 116 10.30 -0.83 1.87
C GLN A 116 9.44 -0.24 0.77
N ASP A 117 8.16 -0.61 0.78
CA ASP A 117 7.18 -0.02 -0.14
C ASP A 117 6.92 1.45 0.20
N ALA A 118 6.82 2.27 -0.84
CA ALA A 118 6.43 3.66 -0.74
C ALA A 118 5.72 4.09 -2.03
N LEU A 119 4.55 4.69 -1.89
CA LEU A 119 3.69 5.05 -3.02
C LEU A 119 3.27 6.51 -2.94
N LEU A 120 3.44 7.23 -4.03
CA LEU A 120 2.78 8.51 -4.26
C LEU A 120 1.41 8.24 -4.91
N LYS A 121 0.36 8.76 -4.34
CA LYS A 121 -1.03 8.66 -4.80
C LYS A 121 -1.55 10.08 -5.01
N ARG A 122 -1.87 10.45 -6.25
CA ARG A 122 -2.24 11.83 -6.60
C ARG A 122 -1.22 12.89 -6.11
N GLY A 123 0.07 12.51 -6.08
CA GLY A 123 1.18 13.36 -5.62
C GLY A 123 1.42 13.37 -4.11
N PHE A 124 0.57 12.74 -3.30
CA PHE A 124 0.75 12.61 -1.86
C PHE A 124 1.16 11.19 -1.47
N GLY A 125 1.92 11.09 -0.39
CA GLY A 125 2.37 9.83 0.17
C GLY A 125 3.84 9.88 0.60
N THR A 126 4.18 9.02 1.54
CA THR A 126 5.54 8.82 2.02
C THR A 126 5.75 7.33 2.29
N ASN A 127 6.97 6.94 2.65
CA ASN A 127 7.27 5.56 3.03
C ASN A 127 6.67 5.11 4.38
N ARG A 128 5.88 5.96 5.04
CA ARG A 128 5.25 5.69 6.36
C ARG A 128 3.97 6.50 6.50
N ASP A 129 3.16 6.53 5.46
CA ASP A 129 1.93 7.31 5.43
C ASP A 129 0.70 6.53 5.93
N ASN A 130 0.91 5.30 6.41
CA ASN A 130 -0.13 4.40 6.91
C ASN A 130 -1.23 4.06 5.90
N SER A 131 -0.93 4.12 4.60
CA SER A 131 -1.92 3.97 3.54
C SER A 131 -2.01 2.57 2.92
N ILE A 132 -1.20 1.62 3.39
CA ILE A 132 -1.22 0.23 2.92
C ILE A 132 -1.95 -0.63 3.93
N TYR A 133 -2.94 -1.37 3.43
CA TYR A 133 -3.82 -2.25 4.20
C TYR A 133 -3.79 -3.66 3.63
N ARG A 134 -4.07 -4.64 4.49
CA ARG A 134 -4.30 -6.05 4.13
C ARG A 134 -5.64 -6.47 4.73
N ASP A 135 -6.56 -6.92 3.87
CA ASP A 135 -7.93 -7.28 4.26
C ASP A 135 -8.65 -6.21 5.12
N GLY A 136 -8.38 -4.93 4.82
CA GLY A 136 -8.93 -3.79 5.55
C GLY A 136 -8.21 -3.43 6.86
N MET A 137 -7.14 -4.14 7.25
CA MET A 137 -6.32 -3.87 8.42
C MET A 137 -5.00 -3.19 7.99
N GLN A 138 -4.59 -2.14 8.70
CA GLN A 138 -3.35 -1.41 8.41
C GLN A 138 -2.15 -2.36 8.46
N SER A 139 -1.28 -2.29 7.46
CA SER A 139 -0.04 -3.06 7.39
C SER A 139 1.17 -2.18 7.67
N VAL A 140 2.07 -2.67 8.52
CA VAL A 140 3.39 -2.07 8.78
C VAL A 140 4.54 -2.90 8.20
N GLN A 141 4.22 -3.91 7.39
CA GLN A 141 5.22 -4.71 6.68
C GLN A 141 6.06 -3.83 5.75
N ALA A 142 7.36 -4.13 5.65
CA ALA A 142 8.25 -3.41 4.75
C ALA A 142 7.92 -3.69 3.28
N ARG A 143 7.54 -4.92 2.97
CA ARG A 143 7.21 -5.42 1.62
C ARG A 143 5.83 -6.07 1.66
N ASN A 144 4.88 -5.44 1.01
CA ASN A 144 3.46 -5.81 1.14
C ASN A 144 2.95 -6.69 -0.01
N PHE A 145 3.64 -6.70 -1.16
CA PHE A 145 3.27 -7.57 -2.25
C PHE A 145 3.91 -8.96 -2.04
N THR A 146 3.09 -9.94 -1.68
CA THR A 146 3.50 -11.31 -1.36
C THR A 146 2.66 -12.33 -2.14
N PRO A 147 3.04 -13.61 -2.19
CA PRO A 147 2.28 -14.67 -2.86
C PRO A 147 0.86 -14.88 -2.34
N THR A 148 0.55 -14.33 -1.14
CA THR A 148 -0.81 -14.38 -0.58
C THR A 148 -1.76 -13.38 -1.23
N THR A 149 -1.27 -12.45 -2.07
CA THR A 149 -2.09 -11.44 -2.74
C THR A 149 -3.06 -12.08 -3.73
N GLU A 150 -4.35 -11.86 -3.55
CA GLU A 150 -5.41 -12.25 -4.49
C GLU A 150 -5.72 -11.12 -5.47
N ARG A 151 -5.96 -9.93 -4.97
CA ARG A 151 -6.17 -8.71 -5.74
C ARG A 151 -5.74 -7.49 -4.93
N ILE A 152 -5.60 -6.35 -5.59
CA ILE A 152 -5.29 -5.09 -4.91
C ILE A 152 -6.38 -4.08 -5.26
N GLU A 153 -6.95 -3.47 -4.24
CA GLU A 153 -7.97 -2.43 -4.36
C GLU A 153 -7.36 -1.09 -3.98
N VAL A 154 -7.59 -0.06 -4.77
CA VAL A 154 -7.06 1.29 -4.53
C VAL A 154 -8.21 2.28 -4.44
N LEU A 155 -8.37 2.92 -3.29
CA LEU A 155 -9.26 4.04 -3.08
C LEU A 155 -8.45 5.33 -3.16
N LYS A 156 -8.76 6.21 -4.11
CA LYS A 156 -8.03 7.44 -4.35
C LYS A 156 -8.66 8.62 -3.61
N GLY A 157 -7.81 9.53 -3.11
CA GLY A 157 -8.23 10.70 -2.34
C GLY A 157 -8.45 10.43 -0.84
N PRO A 158 -8.81 11.46 -0.06
CA PRO A 158 -8.98 11.35 1.38
C PRO A 158 -10.00 10.27 1.78
N SER A 159 -9.64 9.41 2.73
CA SER A 159 -10.45 8.25 3.13
C SER A 159 -10.44 8.02 4.66
N SER A 160 -10.13 9.06 5.46
CA SER A 160 -10.06 8.92 6.92
C SER A 160 -11.39 8.57 7.56
N MET A 161 -12.52 8.90 6.95
CA MET A 161 -13.82 8.47 7.44
C MET A 161 -13.92 6.93 7.52
N LEU A 162 -13.32 6.19 6.58
CA LEU A 162 -13.31 4.74 6.58
C LEU A 162 -12.11 4.13 7.32
N TYR A 163 -10.94 4.76 7.20
CA TYR A 163 -9.66 4.14 7.58
C TYR A 163 -8.89 4.90 8.67
N GLY A 164 -9.44 6.00 9.20
CA GLY A 164 -8.83 6.80 10.26
C GLY A 164 -7.62 7.62 9.80
N ILE A 165 -6.58 7.59 10.59
CA ILE A 165 -5.39 8.44 10.46
C ILE A 165 -4.59 8.11 9.21
N GLN A 166 -4.58 9.02 8.20
CA GLN A 166 -3.84 8.84 6.96
C GLN A 166 -3.64 10.12 6.13
N ASP A 167 -2.73 10.01 5.15
CA ASP A 167 -2.44 11.06 4.17
C ASP A 167 -3.57 11.18 3.11
N PRO A 168 -3.83 12.36 2.51
CA PRO A 168 -4.95 12.57 1.58
C PRO A 168 -4.82 11.88 0.22
N GLY A 169 -3.73 11.19 -0.08
CA GLY A 169 -3.54 10.50 -1.36
C GLY A 169 -4.47 9.32 -1.59
N GLY A 170 -4.88 8.62 -0.54
CA GLY A 170 -5.74 7.44 -0.62
C GLY A 170 -5.15 6.19 0.02
N VAL A 171 -5.82 5.06 -0.16
CA VAL A 171 -5.53 3.76 0.46
C VAL A 171 -5.29 2.69 -0.60
N VAL A 172 -4.31 1.83 -0.36
CA VAL A 172 -4.07 0.59 -1.09
C VAL A 172 -4.42 -0.57 -0.17
N ASN A 173 -5.43 -1.35 -0.52
CA ASN A 173 -5.89 -2.50 0.25
C ASN A 173 -5.59 -3.80 -0.51
N ILE A 174 -4.73 -4.62 0.05
CA ILE A 174 -4.36 -5.92 -0.49
C ILE A 174 -5.33 -6.95 0.05
N ILE A 175 -6.11 -7.55 -0.84
CA ILE A 175 -6.99 -8.66 -0.49
C ILE A 175 -6.19 -9.95 -0.60
N THR A 176 -6.17 -10.73 0.48
CA THR A 176 -5.41 -11.98 0.53
C THR A 176 -6.26 -13.16 0.09
N LYS A 177 -5.58 -14.19 -0.44
CA LYS A 177 -6.19 -15.48 -0.79
C LYS A 177 -6.82 -16.13 0.44
N LYS A 178 -8.05 -16.60 0.33
CA LYS A 178 -8.78 -17.27 1.41
C LYS A 178 -8.73 -18.79 1.26
N PRO A 179 -8.86 -19.56 2.36
CA PRO A 179 -9.11 -20.99 2.31
C PRO A 179 -10.36 -21.33 1.47
N LEU A 180 -10.30 -22.38 0.66
CA LEU A 180 -11.40 -22.81 -0.21
C LEU A 180 -11.94 -24.17 0.26
N LEU A 181 -13.24 -24.39 0.08
CA LEU A 181 -13.88 -25.69 0.31
C LEU A 181 -13.64 -26.67 -0.85
N GLU A 182 -13.00 -26.20 -1.91
CA GLU A 182 -12.55 -27.03 -3.04
C GLU A 182 -11.04 -27.29 -2.93
N ARG A 183 -10.61 -28.52 -3.21
CA ARG A 183 -9.18 -28.85 -3.22
C ARG A 183 -8.51 -28.23 -4.44
N GLN A 184 -7.48 -27.43 -4.18
CA GLN A 184 -6.61 -26.89 -5.22
C GLN A 184 -5.18 -26.92 -4.71
N ALA A 185 -4.28 -27.35 -5.59
CA ALA A 185 -2.86 -27.33 -5.31
C ALA A 185 -2.14 -26.70 -6.50
N SER A 186 -1.14 -25.87 -6.27
CA SER A 186 -0.26 -25.41 -7.32
C SER A 186 1.17 -25.28 -6.83
N VAL A 187 2.09 -25.61 -7.74
CA VAL A 187 3.53 -25.42 -7.56
C VAL A 187 4.02 -24.59 -8.72
N SER A 188 4.83 -23.59 -8.44
CA SER A 188 5.48 -22.80 -9.48
C SER A 188 6.95 -22.54 -9.15
N GLY A 189 7.77 -22.50 -10.21
CA GLY A 189 9.16 -22.08 -10.14
C GLY A 189 9.44 -21.04 -11.20
N TRP A 190 10.39 -20.15 -10.93
CA TRP A 190 10.81 -19.13 -11.87
C TRP A 190 12.31 -18.84 -11.76
N GLY A 191 12.88 -18.39 -12.86
CA GLY A 191 14.26 -17.94 -12.95
C GLY A 191 14.39 -16.60 -13.64
N THR A 192 15.47 -15.86 -13.35
CA THR A 192 15.71 -14.52 -13.91
C THR A 192 17.10 -14.40 -14.51
N SER A 193 17.25 -13.54 -15.53
CA SER A 193 18.53 -13.20 -16.14
C SER A 193 19.51 -12.48 -15.20
N PHE A 194 19.07 -12.07 -14.01
CA PHE A 194 19.97 -11.51 -12.99
C PHE A 194 20.69 -12.60 -12.18
N GLY A 195 20.39 -13.86 -12.41
CA GLY A 195 20.96 -15.01 -11.68
C GLY A 195 20.10 -15.41 -10.49
N GLY A 196 19.63 -16.67 -10.48
CA GLY A 196 18.74 -17.22 -9.45
C GLY A 196 17.26 -17.17 -9.82
N GLY A 197 16.39 -17.25 -8.82
CA GLY A 197 14.95 -17.35 -9.02
C GLY A 197 14.19 -17.62 -7.74
N GLY A 198 13.07 -18.36 -7.85
CA GLY A 198 12.24 -18.71 -6.72
C GLY A 198 11.31 -19.89 -6.99
N ALA A 199 10.69 -20.38 -5.92
CA ALA A 199 9.68 -21.41 -5.97
C ALA A 199 8.55 -21.09 -5.00
N GLN A 200 7.32 -21.48 -5.36
CA GLN A 200 6.11 -21.25 -4.57
C GLN A 200 5.25 -22.51 -4.57
N VAL A 201 4.66 -22.79 -3.42
CA VAL A 201 3.62 -23.80 -3.21
C VAL A 201 2.38 -23.10 -2.67
N ASP A 202 1.19 -23.46 -3.17
CA ASP A 202 -0.11 -22.93 -2.71
C ASP A 202 -1.11 -24.09 -2.67
N LEU A 203 -1.50 -24.50 -1.47
CA LEU A 203 -2.38 -25.62 -1.20
C LEU A 203 -3.61 -25.16 -0.46
N THR A 204 -4.79 -25.56 -0.88
CA THR A 204 -6.04 -25.26 -0.16
C THR A 204 -7.04 -26.40 -0.32
N GLY A 205 -7.94 -26.56 0.65
CA GLY A 205 -9.00 -27.54 0.60
C GLY A 205 -9.82 -27.64 1.88
N PRO A 206 -10.87 -28.46 1.88
CA PRO A 206 -11.69 -28.70 3.06
C PRO A 206 -10.98 -29.58 4.09
N ILE A 207 -11.34 -29.39 5.36
CA ILE A 207 -11.01 -30.28 6.48
C ILE A 207 -12.32 -30.92 6.96
N GLY A 208 -12.52 -32.18 6.65
CA GLY A 208 -13.79 -32.87 6.92
C GLY A 208 -14.96 -32.31 6.13
N SER A 209 -16.17 -32.42 6.67
CA SER A 209 -17.43 -32.10 5.98
C SER A 209 -18.19 -30.91 6.59
N HIS A 210 -17.64 -30.24 7.62
CA HIS A 210 -18.36 -29.25 8.45
C HIS A 210 -18.03 -27.79 8.10
N GLY A 211 -17.64 -27.50 6.85
CA GLY A 211 -17.35 -26.14 6.39
C GLY A 211 -16.00 -25.59 6.83
N LEU A 212 -15.12 -26.42 7.38
CA LEU A 212 -13.76 -26.03 7.73
C LEU A 212 -12.85 -26.17 6.51
N ALA A 213 -12.03 -25.18 6.23
CA ALA A 213 -11.07 -25.16 5.13
C ALA A 213 -9.70 -24.62 5.58
N TYR A 214 -8.66 -25.07 4.92
CA TYR A 214 -7.30 -24.59 5.12
C TYR A 214 -6.71 -24.01 3.85
N ARG A 215 -5.70 -23.15 3.99
CA ARG A 215 -4.75 -22.77 2.93
C ARG A 215 -3.35 -22.65 3.49
N LEU A 216 -2.38 -23.14 2.76
CA LEU A 216 -0.96 -23.04 3.06
C LEU A 216 -0.24 -22.49 1.83
N ILE A 217 0.47 -21.38 2.01
CA ILE A 217 1.33 -20.80 0.97
C ILE A 217 2.74 -20.74 1.51
N ALA A 218 3.70 -21.24 0.74
CA ALA A 218 5.13 -21.12 1.01
C ALA A 218 5.83 -20.60 -0.25
N ASP A 219 6.77 -19.67 -0.08
CA ASP A 219 7.52 -19.05 -1.18
C ASP A 219 8.96 -18.81 -0.74
N GLU A 220 9.89 -19.09 -1.62
CA GLU A 220 11.31 -18.78 -1.47
C GLU A 220 11.81 -18.10 -2.73
N GLN A 221 12.49 -16.97 -2.57
CA GLN A 221 13.10 -16.20 -3.65
C GLN A 221 14.54 -15.88 -3.30
N ARG A 222 15.45 -16.16 -4.22
CA ARG A 222 16.87 -15.81 -4.10
C ARG A 222 17.46 -15.54 -5.46
N TYR A 223 17.86 -14.29 -5.71
CA TYR A 223 18.48 -13.87 -6.97
C TYR A 223 19.46 -12.72 -6.76
N ASP A 224 20.36 -12.49 -7.74
CA ASP A 224 21.33 -11.42 -7.67
C ASP A 224 20.66 -10.06 -7.92
N TYR A 225 21.17 -9.05 -7.23
CA TYR A 225 20.76 -7.68 -7.50
C TYR A 225 21.34 -7.21 -8.84
N TRP A 226 20.57 -6.45 -9.59
CA TRP A 226 20.92 -6.04 -10.95
C TRP A 226 22.16 -5.12 -11.05
N ARG A 227 22.53 -4.44 -9.96
CA ARG A 227 23.76 -3.63 -9.90
C ARG A 227 24.95 -4.51 -9.53
N ASN A 228 26.15 -3.91 -9.51
CA ASN A 228 27.43 -4.62 -9.47
C ASN A 228 27.65 -5.55 -8.24
N PHE A 229 26.86 -5.42 -7.18
CA PHE A 229 26.85 -6.35 -6.04
C PHE A 229 25.54 -6.29 -5.25
N GLY A 230 25.29 -7.34 -4.47
CA GLY A 230 24.11 -7.51 -3.64
C GLY A 230 23.26 -8.71 -4.08
N LYS A 231 22.43 -9.19 -3.17
CA LYS A 231 21.46 -10.28 -3.38
C LYS A 231 20.13 -9.91 -2.78
N ILE A 232 19.06 -10.35 -3.41
CA ILE A 232 17.70 -10.27 -2.89
C ILE A 232 17.31 -11.67 -2.42
N ARG A 233 16.86 -11.76 -1.16
CA ARG A 233 16.28 -12.97 -0.59
C ARG A 233 14.97 -12.61 0.09
N GLN A 234 13.94 -13.42 -0.13
CA GLN A 234 12.67 -13.32 0.55
C GLN A 234 12.08 -14.72 0.74
N GLN A 235 11.60 -14.99 1.94
CA GLN A 235 10.90 -16.22 2.30
C GLN A 235 9.56 -15.84 2.87
N VAL A 236 8.49 -16.55 2.47
CA VAL A 236 7.14 -16.34 2.98
C VAL A 236 6.56 -17.68 3.39
N PHE A 237 5.98 -17.73 4.60
CA PHE A 237 5.21 -18.85 5.08
C PHE A 237 3.86 -18.34 5.60
N ALA A 238 2.76 -18.78 4.99
CA ALA A 238 1.45 -18.23 5.24
C ALA A 238 0.37 -19.32 5.36
N PRO A 239 0.16 -19.88 6.57
CA PRO A 239 -0.97 -20.75 6.88
C PRO A 239 -2.22 -19.92 7.16
N SER A 240 -3.38 -20.43 6.76
CA SER A 240 -4.67 -19.88 7.14
C SER A 240 -5.73 -20.98 7.26
N ILE A 241 -6.73 -20.73 8.09
CA ILE A 241 -7.86 -21.61 8.33
C ILE A 241 -9.14 -20.77 8.34
N ALA A 242 -10.21 -21.31 7.79
CA ALA A 242 -11.51 -20.66 7.82
C ALA A 242 -12.61 -21.69 8.09
N TRP A 243 -13.59 -21.28 8.86
CA TRP A 243 -14.83 -22.02 9.08
C TRP A 243 -15.98 -21.25 8.42
N TYR A 244 -16.69 -21.89 7.54
CA TYR A 244 -17.85 -21.39 6.80
C TYR A 244 -19.10 -22.08 7.33
N GLY A 245 -19.76 -21.47 8.32
CA GLY A 245 -21.00 -21.93 8.89
C GLY A 245 -22.24 -21.27 8.26
N GLY A 246 -23.43 -21.67 8.73
CA GLY A 246 -24.70 -21.17 8.16
C GLY A 246 -24.92 -19.67 8.36
N ALA A 247 -24.71 -19.15 9.58
CA ALA A 247 -24.86 -17.72 9.89
C ALA A 247 -23.52 -17.06 10.25
N THR A 248 -22.47 -17.84 10.50
CA THR A 248 -21.18 -17.34 11.01
C THR A 248 -20.06 -17.84 10.12
N ASN A 249 -19.15 -16.95 9.74
CA ASN A 249 -17.88 -17.28 9.12
C ASN A 249 -16.74 -16.75 10.01
N VAL A 250 -15.73 -17.57 10.24
CA VAL A 250 -14.54 -17.19 11.00
C VAL A 250 -13.31 -17.56 10.19
N ALA A 251 -12.37 -16.64 10.06
CA ALA A 251 -11.12 -16.86 9.36
C ALA A 251 -9.94 -16.35 10.20
N LEU A 252 -8.90 -17.17 10.28
CA LEU A 252 -7.61 -16.85 10.89
C LEU A 252 -6.54 -17.02 9.82
N ALA A 253 -5.76 -15.98 9.57
CA ALA A 253 -4.65 -15.99 8.64
C ALA A 253 -3.39 -15.46 9.33
N TYR A 254 -2.29 -16.16 9.15
CA TYR A 254 -0.96 -15.75 9.57
C TYR A 254 -0.03 -15.69 8.37
N GLU A 255 0.87 -14.72 8.34
CA GLU A 255 1.95 -14.63 7.36
C GLU A 255 3.23 -14.23 8.08
N HIS A 256 4.26 -15.02 7.90
CA HIS A 256 5.63 -14.74 8.29
C HIS A 256 6.47 -14.51 7.04
N MET A 257 7.25 -13.43 7.04
CA MET A 257 8.18 -13.11 5.96
C MET A 257 9.55 -12.77 6.53
N GLU A 258 10.60 -13.42 6.02
CA GLU A 258 11.99 -13.00 6.21
C GLU A 258 12.53 -12.41 4.91
N TYR A 259 13.33 -11.36 5.01
CA TYR A 259 13.92 -10.72 3.84
C TYR A 259 15.34 -10.19 4.08
N SER A 260 16.12 -10.19 3.01
CA SER A 260 17.42 -9.53 2.93
C SER A 260 17.52 -8.87 1.56
N VAL A 261 17.70 -7.55 1.55
CA VAL A 261 17.71 -6.76 0.30
C VAL A 261 18.84 -5.71 0.35
N PRO A 262 19.44 -5.38 -0.79
CA PRO A 262 20.39 -4.28 -0.86
C PRO A 262 19.74 -2.96 -0.43
N PHE A 263 20.47 -2.16 0.36
CA PHE A 263 20.10 -0.79 0.66
C PHE A 263 20.79 0.13 -0.34
N ASP A 264 20.14 0.41 -1.45
CA ASP A 264 20.72 1.18 -2.55
C ASP A 264 19.93 2.46 -2.83
N ARG A 265 20.48 3.61 -2.49
CA ARG A 265 19.86 4.91 -2.75
C ARG A 265 19.92 5.35 -4.22
N GLY A 266 20.60 4.57 -5.08
CA GLY A 266 20.73 4.81 -6.51
C GLY A 266 21.96 5.62 -6.88
N THR A 267 21.76 6.67 -7.68
CA THR A 267 22.82 7.58 -8.15
C THR A 267 22.66 8.98 -7.54
N GLN A 268 23.59 9.89 -7.81
CA GLN A 268 23.55 11.27 -7.32
C GLN A 268 23.27 12.24 -8.46
N ILE A 269 22.82 13.44 -8.09
CA ILE A 269 22.79 14.61 -8.97
C ILE A 269 24.07 15.45 -8.69
N ASP A 270 24.79 15.80 -9.74
CA ASP A 270 25.77 16.87 -9.68
C ASP A 270 25.02 18.20 -9.49
N THR A 271 25.09 18.76 -8.32
CA THR A 271 24.37 19.98 -7.94
C THR A 271 24.88 21.22 -8.68
N THR A 272 26.09 21.17 -9.28
CA THR A 272 26.67 22.23 -10.09
C THR A 272 26.00 22.29 -11.47
N THR A 273 25.88 21.13 -12.12
CA THR A 273 25.30 21.03 -13.48
C THR A 273 23.79 20.75 -13.45
N GLY A 274 23.23 20.30 -12.34
CA GLY A 274 21.85 19.88 -12.19
C GLY A 274 21.52 18.55 -12.87
N LYS A 275 22.52 17.81 -13.34
CA LYS A 275 22.37 16.55 -14.07
C LYS A 275 22.71 15.34 -13.20
N VAL A 276 22.10 14.20 -13.50
CA VAL A 276 22.48 12.91 -12.93
C VAL A 276 23.92 12.58 -13.32
N LEU A 277 24.70 12.02 -12.41
CA LEU A 277 26.09 11.63 -12.65
C LEU A 277 26.22 10.69 -13.84
N ALA A 278 27.13 11.02 -14.75
CA ALA A 278 27.45 10.21 -15.94
C ALA A 278 28.37 9.04 -15.57
N ILE A 279 27.83 8.04 -14.91
CA ILE A 279 28.50 6.80 -14.50
C ILE A 279 27.75 5.57 -15.02
N PRO A 280 28.41 4.41 -15.18
CA PRO A 280 27.73 3.18 -15.55
C PRO A 280 26.56 2.88 -14.61
N ARG A 281 25.36 2.60 -15.15
CA ARG A 281 24.13 2.41 -14.34
C ARG A 281 24.23 1.26 -13.32
N LYS A 282 25.08 0.23 -13.58
CA LYS A 282 25.32 -0.85 -12.65
C LYS A 282 26.22 -0.45 -11.48
N ARG A 283 26.93 0.70 -11.56
CA ARG A 283 27.86 1.15 -10.53
C ARG A 283 27.12 1.64 -9.31
N ARG A 284 27.34 1.01 -8.17
CA ARG A 284 26.86 1.47 -6.86
C ARG A 284 27.81 2.53 -6.29
N LEU A 285 27.27 3.43 -5.46
CA LEU A 285 27.99 4.52 -4.81
C LEU A 285 28.20 4.27 -3.30
N ASP A 286 27.87 3.09 -2.86
CA ASP A 286 27.91 2.62 -1.49
C ASP A 286 28.86 1.43 -1.32
N GLU A 287 28.72 0.66 -0.27
CA GLU A 287 29.60 -0.47 0.05
C GLU A 287 28.83 -1.81 -0.03
N PRO A 288 29.53 -2.95 -0.19
CA PRO A 288 28.88 -4.27 -0.23
C PRO A 288 28.07 -4.61 1.02
N TYR A 289 28.34 -3.99 2.17
CA TYR A 289 27.58 -4.17 3.40
C TYR A 289 26.26 -3.37 3.45
N ASN A 290 25.98 -2.55 2.44
CA ASN A 290 24.70 -1.86 2.35
C ASN A 290 23.56 -2.85 2.11
N VAL A 291 23.02 -3.38 3.20
CA VAL A 291 21.97 -4.41 3.24
C VAL A 291 20.98 -4.08 4.34
N THR A 292 19.71 -4.30 4.07
CA THR A 292 18.65 -4.38 5.07
C THR A 292 18.23 -5.84 5.22
N THR A 293 18.29 -6.33 6.46
CA THR A 293 17.77 -7.65 6.82
C THR A 293 16.60 -7.46 7.77
N GLY A 294 15.55 -8.23 7.59
CA GLY A 294 14.38 -8.09 8.45
C GLY A 294 13.42 -9.25 8.38
N ARG A 295 12.42 -9.16 9.27
CA ARG A 295 11.27 -10.08 9.30
C ARG A 295 9.99 -9.29 9.54
N SER A 296 8.90 -9.77 8.98
CA SER A 296 7.57 -9.21 9.19
C SER A 296 6.60 -10.34 9.54
N ASP A 297 5.71 -10.07 10.49
CA ASP A 297 4.64 -10.96 10.87
C ASP A 297 3.29 -10.26 10.69
N SER A 298 2.30 -10.98 10.23
CA SER A 298 0.92 -10.49 10.11
C SER A 298 -0.04 -11.57 10.58
N LEU A 299 -0.96 -11.22 11.48
CA LEU A 299 -2.04 -12.08 11.95
C LEU A 299 -3.36 -11.35 11.74
N THR A 300 -4.31 -11.98 11.09
CA THR A 300 -5.66 -11.46 10.91
C THR A 300 -6.69 -12.48 11.38
N LEU A 301 -7.52 -12.08 12.34
CA LEU A 301 -8.71 -12.81 12.74
C LEU A 301 -9.93 -12.01 12.31
N ARG A 302 -10.83 -12.66 11.58
CA ARG A 302 -12.09 -12.07 11.13
C ARG A 302 -13.24 -12.99 11.46
N ALA A 303 -14.30 -12.42 12.01
CA ALA A 303 -15.57 -13.09 12.26
C ALA A 303 -16.70 -12.25 11.65
N ASP A 304 -17.48 -12.85 10.77
CA ASP A 304 -18.72 -12.30 10.21
C ASP A 304 -19.90 -13.13 10.74
N HIS A 305 -20.88 -12.47 11.36
CA HIS A 305 -22.07 -13.15 11.90
C HIS A 305 -23.34 -12.45 11.41
N ARG A 306 -24.23 -13.20 10.80
CA ARG A 306 -25.55 -12.73 10.39
C ARG A 306 -26.53 -12.82 11.56
N LEU A 307 -26.86 -11.67 12.15
CA LEU A 307 -27.80 -11.57 13.29
C LEU A 307 -29.25 -11.78 12.83
N SER A 308 -29.59 -11.25 11.64
CA SER A 308 -30.90 -11.40 11.00
C SER A 308 -30.75 -11.21 9.49
N GLU A 309 -31.85 -11.18 8.74
CA GLU A 309 -31.82 -10.82 7.30
C GLU A 309 -31.37 -9.37 7.06
N ALA A 310 -31.66 -8.48 7.99
CA ALA A 310 -31.34 -7.06 7.91
C ALA A 310 -29.99 -6.69 8.55
N TRP A 311 -29.47 -7.49 9.47
CA TRP A 311 -28.31 -7.10 10.28
C TRP A 311 -27.19 -8.15 10.27
N SER A 312 -25.97 -7.67 10.15
CA SER A 312 -24.76 -8.50 10.27
C SER A 312 -23.72 -7.78 11.13
N LEU A 313 -23.03 -8.55 11.98
CA LEU A 313 -21.92 -8.10 12.79
C LEU A 313 -20.62 -8.62 12.19
N ARG A 314 -19.62 -7.74 12.08
CA ARG A 314 -18.25 -8.09 11.72
C ARG A 314 -17.30 -7.66 12.81
N ALA A 315 -16.47 -8.58 13.28
CA ALA A 315 -15.36 -8.32 14.17
C ALA A 315 -14.05 -8.69 13.49
N ASN A 316 -13.07 -7.79 13.56
CA ASN A 316 -11.73 -8.02 13.02
C ASN A 316 -10.68 -7.68 14.07
N TYR A 317 -9.66 -8.51 14.16
CA TYR A 317 -8.42 -8.20 14.84
C TYR A 317 -7.26 -8.37 13.85
N GLY A 318 -6.43 -7.35 13.75
CA GLY A 318 -5.21 -7.35 12.94
C GLY A 318 -3.99 -7.06 13.81
N TYR A 319 -2.97 -7.89 13.67
CA TYR A 319 -1.63 -7.62 14.15
C TYR A 319 -0.69 -7.59 12.96
N SER A 320 0.18 -6.60 12.90
CA SER A 320 1.23 -6.51 11.89
C SER A 320 2.50 -6.02 12.54
N SER A 321 3.64 -6.67 12.26
CA SER A 321 4.94 -6.25 12.75
C SER A 321 5.99 -6.21 11.65
N ASN A 322 7.00 -5.39 11.84
CA ASN A 322 8.21 -5.37 11.04
C ASN A 322 9.41 -5.10 11.93
N TYR A 323 10.39 -5.99 11.89
CA TYR A 323 11.69 -5.86 12.56
C TYR A 323 12.79 -5.85 11.51
N TYR A 324 13.75 -4.93 11.61
CA TYR A 324 14.86 -4.87 10.67
C TYR A 324 16.12 -4.24 11.23
N ASN A 325 17.24 -4.59 10.58
CA ASN A 325 18.53 -3.93 10.72
C ASN A 325 18.98 -3.44 9.36
N ASP A 326 19.57 -2.26 9.29
CA ASP A 326 20.17 -1.73 8.08
C ASP A 326 21.57 -1.14 8.32
N TYR A 327 22.42 -1.23 7.29
CA TYR A 327 23.73 -0.64 7.24
C TYR A 327 23.92 0.07 5.91
N GLN A 328 24.54 1.25 5.95
CA GLN A 328 24.75 2.03 4.73
C GLN A 328 26.00 2.91 4.80
N ALA A 329 26.79 2.90 3.74
CA ALA A 329 27.68 3.99 3.37
C ALA A 329 26.82 5.02 2.61
N ARG A 330 26.34 6.03 3.34
CA ARG A 330 25.39 7.01 2.79
C ARG A 330 26.12 8.13 2.07
N ALA A 331 25.79 8.35 0.79
CA ALA A 331 26.24 9.51 0.04
C ALA A 331 25.69 10.82 0.66
N MET A 332 26.58 11.77 0.92
CA MET A 332 26.28 13.06 1.54
C MET A 332 26.40 14.21 0.54
N SER A 333 27.54 14.29 -0.19
CA SER A 333 27.78 15.34 -1.18
C SER A 333 28.75 14.86 -2.25
N PHE A 334 28.61 15.37 -3.45
CA PHE A 334 29.51 15.12 -4.58
C PHE A 334 30.29 16.38 -4.93
N ASN A 335 31.61 16.22 -5.12
CA ASN A 335 32.51 17.28 -5.61
C ASN A 335 32.83 17.04 -7.08
N ALA A 336 32.25 17.85 -7.96
CA ALA A 336 32.39 17.72 -9.41
C ALA A 336 33.84 17.94 -9.91
N ASN A 337 34.64 18.77 -9.20
CA ASN A 337 36.02 19.08 -9.61
C ASN A 337 36.97 17.90 -9.38
N THR A 338 36.73 17.08 -8.36
CA THR A 338 37.59 15.96 -7.99
C THR A 338 37.00 14.59 -8.32
N GLY A 339 35.70 14.52 -8.70
CA GLY A 339 34.99 13.27 -8.90
C GLY A 339 34.76 12.50 -7.58
N ARG A 340 34.96 13.13 -6.43
CA ARG A 340 34.89 12.47 -5.11
C ARG A 340 33.50 12.66 -4.47
N LEU A 341 33.07 11.60 -3.83
CA LEU A 341 31.82 11.54 -3.05
C LEU A 341 32.16 11.49 -1.56
N THR A 342 31.59 12.42 -0.80
CA THR A 342 31.62 12.35 0.65
C THR A 342 30.56 11.37 1.11
N ARG A 343 30.92 10.39 1.93
CA ARG A 343 30.03 9.36 2.46
C ARG A 343 30.09 9.34 3.99
N ARG A 344 28.98 8.94 4.62
CA ARG A 344 28.88 8.73 6.05
C ARG A 344 28.42 7.30 6.34
N GLY A 345 29.03 6.66 7.32
CA GLY A 345 28.55 5.40 7.87
C GLY A 345 27.30 5.63 8.71
N ASP A 346 26.18 5.14 8.26
CA ASP A 346 24.91 5.15 8.99
C ASP A 346 24.44 3.71 9.18
N ALA A 347 23.85 3.39 10.34
CA ALA A 347 23.17 2.12 10.56
C ALA A 347 21.99 2.29 11.52
N THR A 348 21.05 1.38 11.39
CA THR A 348 19.95 1.19 12.34
C THR A 348 19.95 -0.27 12.78
N ARG A 349 19.99 -0.53 14.08
CA ARG A 349 19.79 -1.87 14.64
C ARG A 349 18.56 -1.89 15.51
N ASP A 350 17.92 -3.04 15.58
CA ASP A 350 16.74 -3.29 16.41
C ASP A 350 15.61 -2.30 16.12
N ALA A 351 15.44 -1.96 14.82
CA ALA A 351 14.27 -1.23 14.39
C ALA A 351 13.04 -2.12 14.43
N LYS A 352 11.99 -1.66 15.09
CA LYS A 352 10.74 -2.39 15.26
C LYS A 352 9.55 -1.49 15.04
N GLN A 353 8.54 -2.01 14.37
CA GLN A 353 7.21 -1.41 14.29
C GLN A 353 6.15 -2.49 14.48
N ASP A 354 5.19 -2.23 15.38
CA ASP A 354 4.03 -3.09 15.64
C ASP A 354 2.76 -2.28 15.49
N ALA A 355 1.73 -2.86 14.87
CA ALA A 355 0.40 -2.30 14.80
C ALA A 355 -0.62 -3.33 15.27
N HIS A 356 -1.50 -2.95 16.17
CA HIS A 356 -2.67 -3.71 16.60
C HIS A 356 -3.92 -2.94 16.24
N ILE A 357 -4.84 -3.59 15.56
CA ILE A 357 -6.12 -3.00 15.17
C ILE A 357 -7.24 -3.92 15.62
N LEU A 358 -8.21 -3.37 16.33
CA LEU A 358 -9.46 -4.05 16.66
C LEU A 358 -10.59 -3.24 16.04
N SER A 359 -11.48 -3.89 15.31
CA SER A 359 -12.63 -3.27 14.66
C SER A 359 -13.88 -4.10 14.89
N ALA A 360 -14.95 -3.47 15.36
CA ALA A 360 -16.29 -4.05 15.41
C ALA A 360 -17.23 -3.20 14.57
N THR A 361 -17.91 -3.83 13.61
CA THR A 361 -18.75 -3.15 12.62
C THR A 361 -20.10 -3.82 12.55
N LEU A 362 -21.19 -3.04 12.68
CA LEU A 362 -22.55 -3.46 12.47
C LEU A 362 -23.02 -2.95 11.09
N LEU A 363 -23.49 -3.86 10.27
CA LEU A 363 -24.01 -3.62 8.93
C LEU A 363 -25.52 -3.82 8.96
N GLY A 364 -26.27 -2.82 8.49
CA GLY A 364 -27.74 -2.84 8.46
C GLY A 364 -28.29 -2.59 7.08
N LYS A 365 -29.34 -3.33 6.71
CA LYS A 365 -30.16 -3.08 5.50
C LYS A 365 -31.58 -2.81 5.96
N LEU A 366 -32.01 -1.57 5.82
CA LEU A 366 -33.28 -1.08 6.34
C LEU A 366 -34.12 -0.45 5.22
N ARG A 367 -35.44 -0.35 5.47
CA ARG A 367 -36.34 0.47 4.66
C ARG A 367 -37.13 1.42 5.56
N THR A 368 -37.08 2.71 5.25
CA THR A 368 -37.82 3.74 5.95
C THR A 368 -38.68 4.52 4.93
N ALA A 369 -39.98 4.48 5.08
CA ALA A 369 -40.91 5.14 4.13
C ALA A 369 -40.67 4.75 2.66
N GLY A 370 -40.32 3.49 2.39
CA GLY A 370 -40.04 2.99 1.04
C GLY A 370 -38.61 3.21 0.53
N ILE A 371 -37.81 4.03 1.22
CA ILE A 371 -36.42 4.32 0.90
C ILE A 371 -35.51 3.23 1.49
N ALA A 372 -34.59 2.68 0.69
CA ALA A 372 -33.65 1.68 1.14
C ALA A 372 -32.37 2.34 1.68
N HIS A 373 -31.87 1.81 2.79
CA HIS A 373 -30.67 2.27 3.50
C HIS A 373 -29.70 1.11 3.70
N GLU A 374 -28.42 1.35 3.45
CA GLU A 374 -27.32 0.48 3.89
C GLU A 374 -26.48 1.21 4.92
N LEU A 375 -26.66 0.81 6.19
CA LEU A 375 -25.96 1.40 7.33
C LEU A 375 -24.66 0.65 7.60
N LEU A 376 -23.60 1.42 7.87
CA LEU A 376 -22.32 0.97 8.38
C LEU A 376 -22.00 1.76 9.64
N MET A 377 -21.95 1.11 10.79
CA MET A 377 -21.58 1.76 12.04
C MET A 377 -20.57 0.89 12.81
N GLY A 378 -19.71 1.50 13.57
CA GLY A 378 -18.74 0.71 14.32
C GLY A 378 -17.75 1.50 15.13
N VAL A 379 -16.86 0.73 15.74
CA VAL A 379 -15.77 1.22 16.57
C VAL A 379 -14.47 0.61 16.09
N ASP A 380 -13.40 1.41 16.09
CA ASP A 380 -12.04 0.96 15.80
C ASP A 380 -11.12 1.36 16.97
N TYR A 381 -10.17 0.50 17.27
CA TYR A 381 -9.03 0.79 18.13
C TYR A 381 -7.75 0.50 17.39
N LEU A 382 -6.82 1.45 17.39
CA LEU A 382 -5.48 1.35 16.81
C LEU A 382 -4.43 1.59 17.90
N HIS A 383 -3.46 0.70 17.98
CA HIS A 383 -2.20 0.92 18.69
C HIS A 383 -1.05 0.68 17.70
N ASN A 384 -0.31 1.72 17.37
CA ASN A 384 0.89 1.65 16.55
C ASN A 384 2.09 2.08 17.38
N TYR A 385 3.11 1.23 17.45
CA TYR A 385 4.35 1.48 18.16
C TYR A 385 5.52 1.26 17.21
N ARG A 386 6.38 2.27 17.10
CA ARG A 386 7.63 2.20 16.32
C ARG A 386 8.80 2.64 17.18
N VAL A 387 9.89 1.91 17.10
CA VAL A 387 11.17 2.29 17.68
C VAL A 387 12.30 2.00 16.69
N LEU A 388 13.23 2.92 16.58
CA LEU A 388 14.55 2.71 15.98
C LEU A 388 15.54 2.64 17.15
N GLY A 389 16.01 1.43 17.46
CA GLY A 389 16.85 1.17 18.63
C GLY A 389 18.21 1.85 18.51
N ASP A 390 19.26 1.14 18.13
CA ASP A 390 20.56 1.73 17.92
C ASP A 390 20.64 2.50 16.60
N LEU A 391 20.93 3.77 16.66
CA LEU A 391 21.31 4.56 15.50
C LEU A 391 22.80 4.85 15.53
N MET A 392 23.50 4.39 14.50
CA MET A 392 24.94 4.61 14.33
C MET A 392 25.17 5.68 13.29
N ARG A 393 26.12 6.58 13.59
CA ARG A 393 26.53 7.67 12.71
C ARG A 393 28.01 7.91 12.88
N ASP A 394 28.82 7.23 12.07
CA ASP A 394 30.27 7.35 12.17
C ASP A 394 30.76 8.71 11.63
N ARG A 395 31.70 9.30 12.34
CA ARG A 395 32.37 10.53 11.96
C ARG A 395 33.86 10.38 12.23
N PRO A 396 34.76 10.99 11.43
CA PRO A 396 34.49 11.89 10.31
C PRO A 396 33.89 11.17 9.09
N ASN A 397 33.31 11.93 8.17
CA ASN A 397 32.83 11.39 6.89
C ASN A 397 34.00 10.94 6.02
N ASP A 398 33.84 9.85 5.26
CA ASP A 398 34.78 9.44 4.22
C ASP A 398 34.57 10.29 2.96
N SER A 399 35.66 10.95 2.50
CA SER A 399 35.64 11.80 1.29
C SER A 399 36.54 11.26 0.18
N ASN A 400 37.01 10.00 0.27
CA ASN A 400 38.00 9.42 -0.64
C ASN A 400 37.36 8.61 -1.80
N PHE A 401 36.09 8.33 -1.77
CA PHE A 401 35.42 7.53 -2.80
C PHE A 401 35.31 8.28 -4.14
N ASN A 402 36.03 7.81 -5.17
CA ASN A 402 35.96 8.37 -6.51
C ASN A 402 34.78 7.68 -7.28
N VAL A 403 33.81 8.44 -7.74
CA VAL A 403 32.65 7.87 -8.47
C VAL A 403 33.00 7.35 -9.87
N TYR A 404 34.12 7.80 -10.44
CA TYR A 404 34.58 7.37 -11.77
C TYR A 404 35.53 6.16 -11.72
N ASP A 405 36.24 5.99 -10.60
CA ASP A 405 37.14 4.87 -10.33
C ASP A 405 36.96 4.39 -8.88
N PRO A 406 35.86 3.65 -8.60
CA PRO A 406 35.50 3.30 -7.23
C PRO A 406 36.32 2.14 -6.67
N GLU A 407 36.86 2.32 -5.48
CA GLU A 407 37.41 1.26 -4.64
C GLU A 407 36.37 0.93 -3.55
N TYR A 408 35.87 -0.31 -3.56
CA TYR A 408 34.93 -0.81 -2.56
C TYR A 408 35.62 -1.55 -1.42
N GLY A 409 34.95 -1.67 -0.27
CA GLY A 409 35.48 -2.35 0.92
C GLY A 409 36.43 -1.49 1.76
N LYS A 410 36.66 -0.24 1.41
CA LYS A 410 37.54 0.67 2.15
C LYS A 410 36.84 1.33 3.34
N MET A 411 35.57 1.64 3.21
CA MET A 411 34.76 2.21 4.29
C MET A 411 34.31 1.11 5.23
N LYS A 412 34.68 1.22 6.52
CA LYS A 412 34.33 0.24 7.56
C LYS A 412 32.83 0.26 7.84
N LEU A 413 32.34 -0.86 8.36
CA LEU A 413 30.99 -0.98 8.89
C LEU A 413 30.76 0.03 10.03
N PRO A 414 29.66 0.77 10.05
CA PRO A 414 29.33 1.69 11.14
C PRO A 414 29.25 0.97 12.48
N SER A 415 29.85 1.56 13.52
CA SER A 415 29.93 0.95 14.84
C SER A 415 29.60 1.88 16.01
N THR A 416 29.64 3.21 15.78
CA THR A 416 29.45 4.21 16.85
C THR A 416 27.98 4.47 17.09
N VAL A 417 27.44 3.98 18.20
CA VAL A 417 26.05 4.23 18.59
C VAL A 417 25.90 5.66 19.10
N SER A 418 24.99 6.41 18.48
CA SER A 418 24.61 7.76 18.92
C SER A 418 23.58 7.69 20.03
N ALA A 419 23.96 7.90 21.29
CA ALA A 419 23.00 7.93 22.39
C ALA A 419 21.91 9.01 22.20
N ALA A 420 22.25 10.15 21.62
CA ALA A 420 21.33 11.26 21.39
C ALA A 420 20.30 10.99 20.28
N ASP A 421 20.64 10.12 19.30
CA ASP A 421 19.78 9.83 18.15
C ASP A 421 19.07 8.47 18.27
N SER A 422 19.53 7.59 19.16
CA SER A 422 18.95 6.24 19.35
C SER A 422 17.56 6.28 20.01
N ASP A 423 16.90 5.14 20.06
CA ASP A 423 15.57 4.95 20.65
C ASP A 423 14.53 5.94 20.12
N GLN A 424 14.60 6.26 18.80
CA GLN A 424 13.59 7.08 18.17
C GLN A 424 12.26 6.37 18.23
N THR A 425 11.38 6.85 19.09
CA THR A 425 10.09 6.23 19.39
C THR A 425 8.96 7.08 18.85
N ASP A 426 7.96 6.41 18.28
CA ASP A 426 6.69 6.97 17.87
C ASP A 426 5.59 6.00 18.34
N LYS A 427 4.74 6.45 19.26
CA LYS A 427 3.68 5.66 19.86
C LYS A 427 2.36 6.37 19.66
N LEU A 428 1.48 5.77 18.86
CA LEU A 428 0.15 6.26 18.56
C LEU A 428 -0.90 5.30 19.12
N ARG A 429 -1.89 5.85 19.81
CA ARG A 429 -3.14 5.15 20.17
C ARG A 429 -4.29 5.96 19.61
N SER A 430 -5.28 5.31 19.05
CA SER A 430 -6.50 5.96 18.58
C SER A 430 -7.70 5.07 18.84
N THR A 431 -8.78 5.67 19.30
CA THR A 431 -10.11 5.06 19.40
C THR A 431 -11.07 5.87 18.58
N ALA A 432 -11.87 5.21 17.77
CA ALA A 432 -12.78 5.91 16.88
C ALA A 432 -14.16 5.28 16.86
N VAL A 433 -15.16 6.12 16.64
CA VAL A 433 -16.53 5.73 16.32
C VAL A 433 -16.89 6.27 14.94
N PHE A 434 -17.66 5.51 14.18
CA PHE A 434 -18.08 5.95 12.83
C PHE A 434 -19.48 5.47 12.50
N LEU A 435 -20.14 6.27 11.65
CA LEU A 435 -21.44 5.98 11.07
C LEU A 435 -21.44 6.42 9.60
N GLN A 436 -21.94 5.58 8.73
CA GLN A 436 -22.23 5.88 7.33
C GLN A 436 -23.57 5.32 6.95
N ASP A 437 -24.35 6.08 6.17
CA ASP A 437 -25.56 5.63 5.51
C ASP A 437 -25.41 5.78 4.00
N THR A 438 -25.77 4.73 3.27
CA THR A 438 -25.95 4.75 1.82
C THR A 438 -27.44 4.62 1.52
N VAL A 439 -28.01 5.69 0.99
CA VAL A 439 -29.45 5.87 0.76
C VAL A 439 -29.75 5.71 -0.73
N TYR A 440 -30.67 4.82 -1.07
CA TYR A 440 -31.13 4.58 -2.44
C TYR A 440 -32.47 5.29 -2.65
N LEU A 441 -32.45 6.37 -3.43
CA LEU A 441 -33.63 7.19 -3.74
C LEU A 441 -34.13 6.83 -5.15
N GLY A 442 -35.19 6.01 -5.20
CA GLY A 442 -35.66 5.40 -6.43
C GLY A 442 -34.55 4.50 -7.05
N ASP A 443 -34.58 4.38 -8.38
CA ASP A 443 -33.71 3.45 -9.12
C ASP A 443 -32.40 4.10 -9.60
N ARG A 444 -32.21 5.41 -9.37
CA ARG A 444 -31.10 6.15 -10.01
C ARG A 444 -30.20 6.93 -9.07
N TRP A 445 -30.69 7.36 -7.92
CA TRP A 445 -29.91 8.20 -7.01
C TRP A 445 -29.39 7.39 -5.83
N ILE A 446 -28.09 7.47 -5.59
CA ILE A 446 -27.43 6.86 -4.44
C ILE A 446 -26.69 7.99 -3.71
N VAL A 447 -27.05 8.21 -2.45
CA VAL A 447 -26.43 9.22 -1.60
C VAL A 447 -25.71 8.52 -0.47
N THR A 448 -24.41 8.71 -0.36
CA THR A 448 -23.59 8.14 0.72
C THR A 448 -23.07 9.27 1.61
N GLY A 449 -23.47 9.26 2.87
CA GLY A 449 -23.02 10.21 3.88
C GLY A 449 -22.45 9.51 5.10
N GLY A 450 -21.40 10.05 5.69
CA GLY A 450 -20.82 9.46 6.87
C GLY A 450 -19.93 10.42 7.66
N VAL A 451 -19.73 10.09 8.91
CA VAL A 451 -18.83 10.79 9.83
C VAL A 451 -18.09 9.82 10.71
N ARG A 452 -16.84 10.10 10.97
CA ARG A 452 -15.98 9.41 11.93
C ARG A 452 -15.40 10.41 12.90
N TYR A 453 -15.34 10.05 14.18
CA TYR A 453 -14.62 10.78 15.20
C TYR A 453 -13.51 9.90 15.76
N ASP A 454 -12.27 10.37 15.66
CA ASP A 454 -11.11 9.75 16.27
C ASP A 454 -10.67 10.58 17.48
N SER A 455 -10.45 9.91 18.62
CA SER A 455 -9.69 10.41 19.76
C SER A 455 -8.34 9.73 19.73
N PHE A 456 -7.25 10.50 19.73
CA PHE A 456 -5.91 9.95 19.60
C PHE A 456 -4.90 10.58 20.55
N ASP A 457 -3.93 9.76 20.96
CA ASP A 457 -2.76 10.14 21.76
C ASP A 457 -1.50 9.69 21.03
N GLN A 458 -0.60 10.62 20.71
CA GLN A 458 0.67 10.31 20.05
C GLN A 458 1.84 10.95 20.77
N VAL A 459 2.81 10.11 21.14
CA VAL A 459 4.06 10.51 21.77
C VAL A 459 5.22 10.17 20.87
N THR A 460 6.09 11.15 20.62
CA THR A 460 7.31 10.97 19.81
C THR A 460 8.53 11.54 20.54
N GLY A 461 9.62 10.80 20.54
CA GLY A 461 10.85 11.22 21.21
C GLY A 461 12.04 10.36 20.83
N LYS A 462 13.20 10.62 21.45
CA LYS A 462 14.45 9.90 21.22
C LYS A 462 15.46 10.07 22.37
N GLY A 463 16.56 9.37 22.28
CA GLY A 463 17.74 9.55 23.12
C GLY A 463 17.86 8.58 24.29
N ARG A 464 19.06 8.50 24.83
CA ARG A 464 19.43 7.70 26.02
C ARG A 464 20.08 8.65 27.04
N PRO A 465 19.36 9.07 28.09
CA PRO A 465 17.97 8.69 28.45
C PRO A 465 16.92 9.21 27.45
N PHE A 466 15.81 8.49 27.31
CA PHE A 466 14.71 8.86 26.41
C PHE A 466 14.10 10.21 26.83
N ARG A 467 13.86 11.07 25.82
CA ARG A 467 13.18 12.35 25.99
C ARG A 467 12.01 12.47 25.02
N THR A 468 10.87 12.83 25.52
CA THR A 468 9.70 13.19 24.71
C THR A 468 9.96 14.53 24.03
N ASN A 469 9.92 14.55 22.71
CA ASN A 469 10.05 15.77 21.90
C ASN A 469 8.70 16.39 21.59
N THR A 470 7.69 15.53 21.30
CA THR A 470 6.32 15.98 21.05
C THR A 470 5.32 15.00 21.66
N HIS A 471 4.23 15.56 22.20
CA HIS A 471 3.07 14.82 22.70
C HIS A 471 1.81 15.53 22.22
N VAL A 472 0.96 14.84 21.49
CA VAL A 472 -0.30 15.34 20.97
C VAL A 472 -1.43 14.44 21.44
N ASN A 473 -2.38 15.02 22.19
CA ASN A 473 -3.62 14.37 22.59
C ASN A 473 -4.76 15.24 22.08
N ASP A 474 -5.54 14.74 21.11
CA ASP A 474 -6.56 15.53 20.41
C ASP A 474 -7.66 14.62 19.86
N GLY A 475 -8.72 15.21 19.32
CA GLY A 475 -9.81 14.54 18.66
C GLY A 475 -10.18 15.18 17.33
N LYS A 476 -10.59 14.37 16.34
CA LYS A 476 -10.92 14.87 15.02
C LYS A 476 -12.15 14.22 14.42
N ALA A 477 -13.12 15.04 14.02
CA ALA A 477 -14.26 14.63 13.20
C ALA A 477 -13.93 14.76 11.71
N VAL A 478 -14.17 13.70 10.94
CA VAL A 478 -13.95 13.65 9.50
C VAL A 478 -15.23 13.22 8.78
N PRO A 479 -15.91 14.16 8.11
CA PRO A 479 -17.09 13.86 7.30
C PRO A 479 -16.71 13.36 5.91
N ARG A 480 -17.66 12.64 5.29
CA ARG A 480 -17.70 12.26 3.88
C ARG A 480 -19.11 12.42 3.35
N LEU A 481 -19.23 12.91 2.13
CA LEU A 481 -20.51 12.96 1.41
C LEU A 481 -20.25 12.64 -0.06
N GLY A 482 -21.12 11.83 -0.65
CA GLY A 482 -21.06 11.51 -2.06
C GLY A 482 -22.44 11.28 -2.64
N VAL A 483 -22.60 11.62 -3.90
CA VAL A 483 -23.82 11.40 -4.66
C VAL A 483 -23.45 10.71 -5.95
N THR A 484 -24.12 9.59 -6.24
CA THR A 484 -24.02 8.86 -7.50
C THR A 484 -25.36 8.90 -8.19
N PHE A 485 -25.36 9.20 -9.48
CA PHE A 485 -26.54 9.13 -10.32
C PHE A 485 -26.33 8.12 -11.45
N LEU A 486 -27.20 7.13 -11.50
CA LEU A 486 -27.21 6.10 -12.54
C LEU A 486 -27.87 6.67 -13.80
N LEU A 487 -27.07 7.09 -14.78
CA LEU A 487 -27.54 7.54 -16.08
C LEU A 487 -28.24 6.40 -16.84
N GLN A 488 -27.63 5.21 -16.75
CA GLN A 488 -28.09 3.95 -17.33
C GLN A 488 -27.67 2.79 -16.39
N PRO A 489 -28.21 1.58 -16.54
CA PRO A 489 -27.86 0.44 -15.69
C PRO A 489 -26.35 0.10 -15.63
N ARG A 490 -25.57 0.57 -16.60
CA ARG A 490 -24.11 0.33 -16.70
C ARG A 490 -23.29 1.61 -16.68
N TRP A 491 -23.91 2.77 -16.43
CA TRP A 491 -23.23 4.06 -16.50
C TRP A 491 -23.67 4.99 -15.36
N SER A 492 -22.75 5.45 -14.57
CA SER A 492 -23.00 6.41 -13.50
C SER A 492 -22.11 7.66 -13.62
N VAL A 493 -22.60 8.76 -13.07
CA VAL A 493 -21.82 9.96 -12.75
C VAL A 493 -21.90 10.19 -11.24
N TYR A 494 -20.85 10.75 -10.67
CA TYR A 494 -20.80 10.99 -9.24
C TYR A 494 -20.07 12.29 -8.89
N THR A 495 -20.34 12.78 -7.69
CA THR A 495 -19.55 13.82 -7.03
C THR A 495 -19.34 13.44 -5.59
N SER A 496 -18.20 13.83 -5.03
CA SER A 496 -17.91 13.58 -3.63
C SER A 496 -17.09 14.68 -2.98
N TYR A 497 -17.29 14.80 -1.66
CA TYR A 497 -16.51 15.58 -0.73
C TYR A 497 -15.98 14.66 0.36
N SER A 498 -14.68 14.73 0.65
CA SER A 498 -14.06 13.90 1.68
C SER A 498 -12.92 14.62 2.39
N LYS A 499 -12.70 14.21 3.64
CA LYS A 499 -11.58 14.71 4.46
C LYS A 499 -10.66 13.59 4.91
N SER A 500 -9.41 13.95 5.20
CA SER A 500 -8.45 13.12 5.92
C SER A 500 -7.71 13.97 6.95
N PHE A 501 -7.09 13.30 7.91
CA PHE A 501 -6.22 13.93 8.86
C PHE A 501 -5.08 12.99 9.29
N ARG A 502 -3.99 13.60 9.78
CA ARG A 502 -2.86 12.91 10.40
C ARG A 502 -2.28 13.78 11.50
N PRO A 503 -2.03 13.27 12.72
CA PRO A 503 -1.35 14.00 13.77
C PRO A 503 0.03 14.50 13.32
N ASN A 504 0.40 15.68 13.75
CA ASN A 504 1.72 16.26 13.55
C ASN A 504 2.58 16.01 14.79
N THR A 505 3.57 15.12 14.65
CA THR A 505 4.59 14.84 15.69
C THR A 505 5.99 14.87 15.07
N SER A 506 7.01 15.12 15.87
CA SER A 506 8.40 15.21 15.43
C SER A 506 9.37 14.73 16.51
N ILE A 507 10.45 14.07 16.07
CA ILE A 507 11.61 13.78 16.91
C ILE A 507 12.54 15.02 17.09
N ALA A 508 12.32 16.09 16.34
CA ALA A 508 12.93 17.38 16.57
C ALA A 508 12.02 18.23 17.48
N THR A 509 12.60 19.18 18.18
CA THR A 509 11.85 20.14 19.00
C THR A 509 10.91 20.92 18.12
N ALA A 510 9.66 21.07 18.57
CA ALA A 510 8.64 21.85 17.88
C ALA A 510 8.64 23.30 18.34
N ILE A 511 8.30 24.23 17.43
CA ILE A 511 8.01 25.62 17.74
C ILE A 511 6.53 25.88 17.43
N GLY A 512 5.78 26.32 18.45
CA GLY A 512 4.34 26.58 18.36
C GLY A 512 3.50 25.30 18.44
N GLU A 513 2.22 25.46 18.14
CA GLU A 513 1.27 24.34 18.13
C GLU A 513 1.49 23.42 16.95
N LEU A 514 1.14 22.16 17.13
CA LEU A 514 1.20 21.12 16.10
C LEU A 514 -0.21 20.62 15.74
N PRO A 515 -1.08 21.48 15.15
CA PRO A 515 -2.39 21.02 14.71
C PRO A 515 -2.25 19.90 13.69
N PRO A 516 -3.14 18.90 13.68
CA PRO A 516 -3.08 17.79 12.73
C PRO A 516 -3.07 18.28 11.27
N GLU A 517 -2.26 17.62 10.43
CA GLU A 517 -2.39 17.75 8.97
C GLU A 517 -3.81 17.41 8.56
N GLN A 518 -4.38 18.13 7.62
CA GLN A 518 -5.72 17.92 7.10
C GLN A 518 -5.68 17.89 5.57
N GLY A 519 -6.38 16.92 5.00
CA GLY A 519 -6.67 16.86 3.58
C GLY A 519 -8.15 17.11 3.34
N THR A 520 -8.49 17.92 2.34
CA THR A 520 -9.85 18.13 1.88
C THR A 520 -9.90 17.92 0.39
N ALA A 521 -10.84 17.11 -0.10
CA ALA A 521 -10.98 16.85 -1.52
C ALA A 521 -12.41 17.01 -2.02
N TRP A 522 -12.48 17.48 -3.27
CA TRP A 522 -13.63 17.42 -4.14
C TRP A 522 -13.31 16.56 -5.35
N GLU A 523 -14.24 15.72 -5.73
CA GLU A 523 -14.10 14.85 -6.90
C GLU A 523 -15.42 14.82 -7.68
N VAL A 524 -15.32 14.84 -9.01
CA VAL A 524 -16.42 14.59 -9.96
C VAL A 524 -15.93 13.55 -10.94
N GLY A 525 -16.73 12.54 -11.21
CA GLY A 525 -16.33 11.49 -12.14
C GLY A 525 -17.48 10.75 -12.78
N THR A 526 -17.12 9.85 -13.66
CA THR A 526 -18.05 8.94 -14.34
C THR A 526 -17.48 7.54 -14.39
N LYS A 527 -18.35 6.55 -14.34
CA LYS A 527 -18.00 5.13 -14.40
C LYS A 527 -18.92 4.40 -15.36
N TRP A 528 -18.33 3.61 -16.21
CA TRP A 528 -19.02 2.67 -17.06
C TRP A 528 -18.56 1.24 -16.74
N VAL A 529 -19.49 0.37 -16.40
CA VAL A 529 -19.23 -1.04 -16.06
C VAL A 529 -20.07 -1.91 -16.98
N GLY A 530 -19.47 -2.32 -18.08
CA GLY A 530 -20.06 -3.26 -19.04
C GLY A 530 -19.93 -4.71 -18.60
N GLU A 531 -20.23 -5.65 -19.48
CA GLU A 531 -20.14 -7.07 -19.18
C GLU A 531 -18.71 -7.53 -18.90
N ASN A 532 -17.76 -7.03 -19.69
CA ASN A 532 -16.37 -7.48 -19.64
C ASN A 532 -15.36 -6.35 -19.51
N LEU A 533 -15.79 -5.09 -19.44
CA LEU A 533 -14.92 -3.93 -19.43
C LEU A 533 -15.44 -2.88 -18.43
N THR A 534 -14.55 -2.28 -17.69
CA THR A 534 -14.80 -1.15 -16.79
C THR A 534 -13.96 0.04 -17.24
N ALA A 535 -14.60 1.21 -17.38
CA ALA A 535 -13.95 2.48 -17.66
C ALA A 535 -14.32 3.52 -16.60
N THR A 536 -13.36 4.30 -16.14
CA THR A 536 -13.58 5.38 -15.18
C THR A 536 -12.83 6.64 -15.62
N ALA A 537 -13.45 7.80 -15.35
CA ALA A 537 -12.82 9.09 -15.51
C ALA A 537 -13.14 9.95 -14.28
N ALA A 538 -12.15 10.66 -13.75
CA ALA A 538 -12.31 11.50 -12.58
C ALA A 538 -11.52 12.81 -12.70
N LEU A 539 -12.14 13.92 -12.32
CA LEU A 539 -11.53 15.20 -12.03
C LEU A 539 -11.48 15.37 -10.52
N PHE A 540 -10.34 15.76 -9.98
CA PHE A 540 -10.19 15.93 -8.55
C PHE A 540 -9.42 17.19 -8.18
N HIS A 541 -9.67 17.67 -6.96
CA HIS A 541 -8.95 18.74 -6.32
C HIS A 541 -8.74 18.38 -4.84
N ILE A 542 -7.49 18.36 -4.40
CA ILE A 542 -7.09 18.05 -3.04
C ILE A 542 -6.24 19.18 -2.49
N ASP A 543 -6.67 19.77 -1.36
CA ASP A 543 -5.87 20.69 -0.56
C ASP A 543 -5.39 19.98 0.70
N LYS A 544 -4.09 20.11 0.99
CA LYS A 544 -3.45 19.65 2.22
C LYS A 544 -2.95 20.85 3.00
N SER A 545 -3.39 20.99 4.23
CA SER A 545 -3.02 22.06 5.15
C SER A 545 -2.30 21.53 6.39
N ASN A 546 -1.72 22.44 7.17
CA ASN A 546 -0.97 22.11 8.38
C ASN A 546 0.22 21.16 8.10
N VAL A 547 0.91 21.35 6.97
CA VAL A 547 2.09 20.54 6.61
C VAL A 547 3.28 20.97 7.44
N GLN A 548 3.98 20.01 8.02
CA GLN A 548 5.22 20.26 8.77
C GLN A 548 6.32 20.80 7.85
N THR A 549 7.04 21.79 8.34
CA THR A 549 8.22 22.35 7.70
C THR A 549 9.37 22.43 8.72
N SER A 550 10.58 22.18 8.26
CA SER A 550 11.77 22.39 9.07
C SER A 550 12.19 23.86 8.95
N VAL A 551 12.48 24.49 10.10
CA VAL A 551 13.02 25.83 10.17
C VAL A 551 14.33 25.79 10.97
N VAL A 552 15.28 26.65 10.61
CA VAL A 552 16.56 26.78 11.34
C VAL A 552 16.52 28.10 12.12
N VAL A 553 16.71 27.99 13.43
CA VAL A 553 16.86 29.14 14.33
C VAL A 553 18.17 28.95 15.08
N ASP A 554 19.06 29.92 14.99
CA ASP A 554 20.41 29.88 15.62
C ASP A 554 21.17 28.58 15.36
N GLY A 555 21.12 28.09 14.09
CA GLY A 555 21.81 26.86 13.68
C GLY A 555 21.13 25.56 14.14
N THR A 556 20.04 25.62 14.87
CA THR A 556 19.28 24.47 15.35
C THR A 556 18.04 24.22 14.51
N TYR A 557 17.78 22.97 14.17
CA TYR A 557 16.58 22.57 13.42
C TYR A 557 15.39 22.39 14.34
N TYR A 558 14.31 23.08 14.00
CA TYR A 558 13.02 22.96 14.66
C TYR A 558 11.94 22.52 13.67
N THR A 559 10.91 21.88 14.17
CA THR A 559 9.69 21.59 13.42
C THR A 559 8.64 22.67 13.65
N ARG A 560 8.03 23.17 12.59
CA ARG A 560 6.91 24.11 12.62
C ARG A 560 5.83 23.69 11.63
N VAL A 561 4.57 24.00 11.92
CA VAL A 561 3.43 23.74 11.03
C VAL A 561 3.04 25.02 10.30
N THR A 562 3.49 25.17 9.06
CA THR A 562 3.25 26.38 8.24
C THR A 562 2.98 26.08 6.78
N GLY A 563 3.08 24.80 6.36
CA GLY A 563 3.00 24.43 4.95
C GLY A 563 1.58 24.13 4.49
N ARG A 564 1.33 24.39 3.20
CA ARG A 564 0.17 23.88 2.45
C ARG A 564 0.62 23.32 1.12
N ALA A 565 -0.11 22.30 0.65
CA ALA A 565 0.11 21.70 -0.65
C ALA A 565 -1.23 21.45 -1.34
N ARG A 566 -1.22 21.47 -2.67
CA ARG A 566 -2.39 21.21 -3.49
C ARG A 566 -2.06 20.21 -4.59
N SER A 567 -2.98 19.30 -4.86
CA SER A 567 -2.97 18.45 -6.04
C SER A 567 -4.32 18.47 -6.72
N ARG A 568 -4.32 18.66 -8.04
CA ARG A 568 -5.51 18.59 -8.89
C ARG A 568 -5.17 17.91 -10.20
N GLY A 569 -6.17 17.27 -10.81
CA GLY A 569 -5.88 16.53 -12.01
C GLY A 569 -7.08 15.87 -12.65
N LEU A 570 -6.77 15.16 -13.73
CA LEU A 570 -7.65 14.27 -14.47
C LEU A 570 -7.04 12.87 -14.43
N GLU A 571 -7.87 11.88 -14.18
CA GLU A 571 -7.51 10.46 -14.22
C GLU A 571 -8.47 9.70 -15.11
N LEU A 572 -7.92 8.79 -15.93
CA LEU A 572 -8.64 7.85 -16.77
C LEU A 572 -8.10 6.45 -16.51
N ASP A 573 -8.99 5.49 -16.25
CA ASP A 573 -8.64 4.08 -16.08
C ASP A 573 -9.58 3.20 -16.91
N LEU A 574 -9.03 2.14 -17.51
CA LEU A 574 -9.72 1.16 -18.33
C LEU A 574 -9.21 -0.24 -17.97
N SER A 575 -10.10 -1.20 -17.70
CA SER A 575 -9.69 -2.57 -17.39
C SER A 575 -10.74 -3.58 -17.82
N GLY A 576 -10.32 -4.71 -18.43
CA GLY A 576 -11.20 -5.79 -18.84
C GLY A 576 -10.90 -6.34 -20.22
N GLN A 577 -11.92 -6.84 -20.90
CA GLN A 577 -11.84 -7.40 -22.24
C GLN A 577 -12.46 -6.44 -23.27
N LEU A 578 -11.71 -6.09 -24.29
CA LEU A 578 -12.20 -5.33 -25.45
C LEU A 578 -12.95 -6.25 -26.42
N THR A 579 -12.48 -7.46 -26.59
CA THR A 579 -13.10 -8.53 -27.38
C THR A 579 -12.94 -9.86 -26.63
N SER A 580 -13.56 -10.94 -27.08
CA SER A 580 -13.37 -12.27 -26.51
C SER A 580 -11.89 -12.73 -26.51
N ALA A 581 -11.06 -12.18 -27.38
CA ALA A 581 -9.66 -12.54 -27.52
C ALA A 581 -8.67 -11.46 -27.04
N VAL A 582 -9.12 -10.27 -26.69
CA VAL A 582 -8.23 -9.14 -26.33
C VAL A 582 -8.61 -8.55 -24.99
N SER A 583 -7.68 -8.63 -24.04
CA SER A 583 -7.78 -7.96 -22.73
C SER A 583 -6.89 -6.73 -22.65
N ILE A 584 -7.31 -5.74 -21.87
CA ILE A 584 -6.59 -4.49 -21.68
C ILE A 584 -6.64 -4.02 -20.22
N VAL A 585 -5.52 -3.42 -19.77
CA VAL A 585 -5.47 -2.48 -18.65
C VAL A 585 -4.79 -1.23 -19.15
N GLY A 586 -5.45 -0.09 -19.06
CA GLY A 586 -4.94 1.19 -19.51
C GLY A 586 -5.22 2.29 -18.50
N SER A 587 -4.31 3.25 -18.40
CA SER A 587 -4.48 4.40 -17.53
C SER A 587 -3.79 5.64 -18.07
N TYR A 588 -4.34 6.80 -17.72
CA TYR A 588 -3.74 8.11 -17.94
C TYR A 588 -4.02 9.01 -16.74
N ALA A 589 -3.01 9.78 -16.32
CA ALA A 589 -3.21 10.84 -15.33
C ALA A 589 -2.50 12.12 -15.77
N TYR A 590 -3.18 13.24 -15.60
CA TYR A 590 -2.62 14.58 -15.53
C TYR A 590 -2.67 15.09 -14.09
N LEU A 591 -1.52 15.54 -13.54
CA LEU A 591 -1.37 15.98 -12.16
C LEU A 591 -0.69 17.37 -12.11
N ASP A 592 -1.35 18.37 -11.52
CA ASP A 592 -0.75 19.65 -11.07
C ASP A 592 -0.66 19.61 -9.55
N ALA A 593 0.49 19.14 -9.02
CA ALA A 593 0.72 19.01 -7.58
C ALA A 593 1.90 19.88 -7.15
N LYS A 594 1.65 20.79 -6.18
CA LYS A 594 2.66 21.75 -5.73
C LYS A 594 2.45 22.19 -4.29
N THR A 595 3.52 22.70 -3.68
CA THR A 595 3.48 23.43 -2.42
C THR A 595 2.89 24.82 -2.67
N THR A 596 1.84 25.20 -1.95
CA THR A 596 1.18 26.51 -2.08
C THR A 596 1.62 27.50 -1.02
N GLU A 597 1.98 27.01 0.17
CA GLU A 597 2.51 27.82 1.28
C GLU A 597 3.67 27.09 1.96
N GLY A 598 4.63 27.83 2.46
CA GLY A 598 5.81 27.32 3.16
C GLY A 598 7.01 28.26 2.99
N PRO A 599 7.98 28.22 3.92
CA PRO A 599 9.10 29.18 3.93
C PRO A 599 10.07 29.02 2.75
N ILE A 600 10.22 27.79 2.21
CA ILE A 600 11.26 27.48 1.22
C ILE A 600 10.66 26.93 -0.10
N LEU A 601 9.59 26.12 -0.03
CA LEU A 601 9.12 25.32 -1.17
C LEU A 601 7.90 25.92 -1.89
N ARG A 602 7.48 27.15 -1.56
CA ARG A 602 6.29 27.77 -2.14
C ARG A 602 6.36 27.85 -3.66
N GLY A 603 5.33 27.36 -4.34
CA GLY A 603 5.21 27.36 -5.81
C GLY A 603 5.92 26.20 -6.49
N LEU A 604 6.80 25.46 -5.79
CA LEU A 604 7.53 24.33 -6.37
C LEU A 604 6.64 23.08 -6.49
N PRO A 605 6.84 22.25 -7.54
CA PRO A 605 6.14 20.98 -7.65
C PRO A 605 6.48 20.04 -6.48
N LEU A 606 5.54 19.18 -6.13
CA LEU A 606 5.80 18.12 -5.14
C LEU A 606 6.85 17.13 -5.69
N ASP A 607 7.73 16.69 -4.79
CA ASP A 607 8.83 15.80 -5.11
C ASP A 607 8.36 14.47 -5.73
N GLY A 608 9.01 14.02 -6.80
CA GLY A 608 8.70 12.76 -7.46
C GLY A 608 7.45 12.76 -8.35
N VAL A 609 6.73 13.88 -8.48
CA VAL A 609 5.48 13.94 -9.27
C VAL A 609 5.75 14.31 -10.72
N SER A 610 5.30 13.46 -11.65
CA SER A 610 5.21 13.77 -13.09
C SER A 610 3.85 14.37 -13.42
N ARG A 611 3.83 15.38 -14.30
CA ARG A 611 2.56 15.98 -14.77
C ARG A 611 1.71 15.01 -15.58
N HIS A 612 2.33 14.18 -16.40
CA HIS A 612 1.66 13.21 -17.25
C HIS A 612 2.22 11.83 -16.96
N THR A 613 1.34 10.89 -16.71
CA THR A 613 1.65 9.45 -16.63
C THR A 613 0.64 8.70 -17.48
N ALA A 614 1.08 7.66 -18.17
CA ALA A 614 0.23 6.80 -18.97
C ALA A 614 0.73 5.36 -18.89
N SER A 615 -0.17 4.40 -18.91
CA SER A 615 0.15 3.00 -19.10
C SER A 615 -0.89 2.31 -19.99
N ALA A 616 -0.46 1.30 -20.72
CA ALA A 616 -1.32 0.39 -21.45
C ALA A 616 -0.68 -1.00 -21.44
N PHE A 617 -1.44 -2.01 -21.09
CA PHE A 617 -1.05 -3.41 -21.15
C PHE A 617 -2.13 -4.18 -21.87
N VAL A 618 -1.80 -4.77 -23.01
CA VAL A 618 -2.74 -5.46 -23.91
C VAL A 618 -2.31 -6.92 -24.02
N VAL A 619 -3.25 -7.83 -23.88
CA VAL A 619 -3.04 -9.25 -24.02
C VAL A 619 -3.97 -9.81 -25.08
N ARG A 620 -3.41 -10.56 -26.01
CA ARG A 620 -4.16 -11.35 -26.97
C ARG A 620 -4.11 -12.82 -26.60
N ASP A 621 -5.25 -13.41 -26.57
CA ASP A 621 -5.46 -14.84 -26.50
C ASP A 621 -5.63 -15.38 -27.92
N PHE A 622 -4.71 -16.21 -28.34
CA PHE A 622 -4.72 -16.83 -29.68
C PHE A 622 -5.56 -18.12 -29.73
N GLY A 623 -6.17 -18.49 -28.60
CA GLY A 623 -6.95 -19.72 -28.50
C GLY A 623 -6.10 -20.98 -28.48
N ALA A 624 -6.67 -22.06 -28.99
CA ALA A 624 -5.99 -23.36 -29.06
C ALA A 624 -4.86 -23.35 -30.10
N VAL A 625 -3.67 -23.67 -29.66
CA VAL A 625 -2.47 -23.87 -30.50
C VAL A 625 -1.88 -25.26 -30.12
N SER A 626 -1.92 -26.21 -31.07
CA SER A 626 -1.54 -27.62 -30.76
C SER A 626 -2.37 -28.15 -29.60
N ALA A 627 -1.76 -28.77 -28.60
CA ALA A 627 -2.43 -29.36 -27.43
C ALA A 627 -2.75 -28.31 -26.31
N GLY A 628 -2.39 -27.05 -26.47
CA GLY A 628 -2.54 -26.02 -25.43
C GLY A 628 -3.18 -24.74 -25.92
N ARG A 629 -3.13 -23.69 -25.08
CA ARG A 629 -3.64 -22.36 -25.35
C ARG A 629 -2.50 -21.33 -25.27
N LEU A 630 -2.38 -20.51 -26.30
CA LEU A 630 -1.33 -19.50 -26.40
C LEU A 630 -1.89 -18.11 -26.09
N ARG A 631 -1.20 -17.39 -25.19
CA ARG A 631 -1.45 -15.98 -24.90
C ARG A 631 -0.16 -15.19 -25.03
N ALA A 632 -0.23 -13.98 -25.55
CA ALA A 632 0.89 -13.06 -25.56
C ALA A 632 0.40 -11.63 -25.28
N GLY A 633 1.25 -10.84 -24.66
CA GLY A 633 0.91 -9.47 -24.34
C GLY A 633 2.12 -8.56 -24.36
N ALA A 634 1.80 -7.25 -24.46
CA ALA A 634 2.78 -6.18 -24.40
C ALA A 634 2.23 -5.01 -23.58
N GLY A 635 3.12 -4.29 -22.90
CA GLY A 635 2.79 -3.14 -22.09
C GLY A 635 3.73 -1.97 -22.34
N LEU A 636 3.19 -0.77 -22.19
CA LEU A 636 3.94 0.48 -22.20
C LEU A 636 3.63 1.26 -20.93
N ARG A 637 4.65 1.83 -20.32
CA ARG A 637 4.53 2.77 -19.20
C ARG A 637 5.31 4.03 -19.53
N ALA A 638 4.66 5.19 -19.43
CA ALA A 638 5.25 6.48 -19.78
C ALA A 638 5.04 7.50 -18.66
N HIS A 639 6.01 8.35 -18.47
CA HIS A 639 5.88 9.53 -17.62
C HIS A 639 6.62 10.73 -18.21
N SER A 640 6.09 11.93 -18.00
CA SER A 640 6.80 13.18 -18.29
C SER A 640 7.94 13.40 -17.30
N LYS A 641 8.77 14.43 -17.55
CA LYS A 641 9.79 14.86 -16.58
C LYS A 641 9.17 15.10 -15.20
N TRP A 642 9.99 14.97 -14.14
CA TRP A 642 9.61 15.19 -12.77
C TRP A 642 10.75 15.83 -11.97
N GLY A 643 10.43 16.46 -10.85
CA GLY A 643 11.40 17.17 -10.03
C GLY A 643 11.88 16.35 -8.84
N ALA A 644 13.18 16.39 -8.56
CA ALA A 644 13.81 15.92 -7.34
C ALA A 644 14.28 17.12 -6.50
N GLY A 645 13.66 17.33 -5.35
CA GLY A 645 14.00 18.42 -4.44
C GLY A 645 15.22 18.10 -3.56
N ASP A 646 16.04 19.09 -3.26
CA ASP A 646 17.14 18.98 -2.29
C ASP A 646 16.73 19.32 -0.85
N GLY A 647 15.46 19.68 -0.64
CA GLY A 647 14.96 20.13 0.66
C GLY A 647 15.31 21.59 1.02
N ASN A 648 16.19 22.26 0.25
CA ASN A 648 16.65 23.61 0.46
C ASN A 648 16.07 24.61 -0.55
N GLY A 649 15.05 24.21 -1.31
CA GLY A 649 14.36 25.06 -2.28
C GLY A 649 14.80 24.89 -3.71
N LYS A 650 15.79 24.05 -4.01
CA LYS A 650 16.18 23.74 -5.38
C LYS A 650 15.56 22.43 -5.84
N VAL A 651 15.03 22.42 -7.05
CA VAL A 651 14.44 21.25 -7.71
C VAL A 651 15.22 20.96 -8.98
N TYR A 652 15.62 19.70 -9.14
CA TYR A 652 16.36 19.20 -10.30
C TYR A 652 15.44 18.39 -11.19
N ASP A 653 15.43 18.69 -12.49
CA ASP A 653 14.60 18.01 -13.49
C ASP A 653 15.18 16.62 -13.84
N LEU A 654 14.41 15.57 -13.60
CA LEU A 654 14.67 14.22 -14.09
C LEU A 654 13.94 13.98 -15.43
N PRO A 655 14.55 13.24 -16.36
CA PRO A 655 13.99 13.07 -17.70
C PRO A 655 12.70 12.25 -17.70
N SER A 656 11.89 12.46 -18.74
CA SER A 656 10.78 11.59 -19.11
C SER A 656 11.28 10.21 -19.53
N ALA A 657 10.42 9.21 -19.40
CA ALA A 657 10.73 7.86 -19.86
C ALA A 657 9.50 7.15 -20.43
N ILE A 658 9.77 6.24 -21.37
CA ILE A 658 8.83 5.23 -21.85
C ILE A 658 9.53 3.88 -21.67
N VAL A 659 8.85 2.94 -20.99
CA VAL A 659 9.32 1.58 -20.74
C VAL A 659 8.33 0.61 -21.36
N ALA A 660 8.83 -0.37 -22.10
CA ALA A 660 8.02 -1.42 -22.70
C ALA A 660 8.31 -2.77 -22.04
N ASP A 661 7.27 -3.55 -21.83
CA ASP A 661 7.33 -4.93 -21.33
C ASP A 661 6.60 -5.85 -22.31
N ALA A 662 6.96 -7.13 -22.37
CA ALA A 662 6.25 -8.12 -23.19
C ALA A 662 6.26 -9.49 -22.48
N PHE A 663 5.28 -10.34 -22.80
CA PHE A 663 5.28 -11.73 -22.36
C PHE A 663 4.63 -12.64 -23.39
N VAL A 664 4.93 -13.93 -23.25
CA VAL A 664 4.23 -15.04 -23.88
C VAL A 664 3.96 -16.12 -22.84
N ALA A 665 2.77 -16.71 -22.86
CA ALA A 665 2.38 -17.81 -21.98
C ALA A 665 1.70 -18.92 -22.78
N TYR A 666 2.04 -20.16 -22.47
CA TYR A 666 1.46 -21.34 -23.07
C TYR A 666 0.90 -22.25 -21.97
N ASP A 667 -0.41 -22.44 -21.99
CA ASP A 667 -1.14 -23.29 -21.07
C ASP A 667 -1.41 -24.65 -21.75
N ALA A 668 -0.83 -25.71 -21.27
CA ALA A 668 -0.95 -27.06 -21.87
C ALA A 668 -1.27 -28.11 -20.83
N PRO A 669 -2.03 -29.17 -21.21
CA PRO A 669 -2.14 -30.39 -20.42
C PRO A 669 -0.85 -31.19 -20.59
N LEU A 670 -0.03 -31.27 -19.55
CA LEU A 670 1.17 -32.07 -19.50
C LEU A 670 1.08 -33.04 -18.31
N PHE A 671 1.36 -34.33 -18.52
CA PHE A 671 1.30 -35.35 -17.47
C PHE A 671 -0.06 -35.41 -16.74
N GLY A 672 -1.16 -35.14 -17.45
CA GLY A 672 -2.51 -35.11 -16.88
C GLY A 672 -2.82 -33.85 -16.02
N GLN A 673 -1.90 -32.91 -15.91
CA GLN A 673 -2.04 -31.68 -15.14
C GLN A 673 -2.02 -30.45 -16.04
N ARG A 674 -2.60 -29.35 -15.57
CA ARG A 674 -2.52 -28.08 -16.28
C ARG A 674 -1.19 -27.38 -15.95
N VAL A 675 -0.34 -27.21 -16.97
CA VAL A 675 0.98 -26.58 -16.87
C VAL A 675 0.96 -25.28 -17.65
N THR A 676 1.35 -24.18 -17.01
CA THR A 676 1.59 -22.88 -17.65
C THR A 676 3.09 -22.65 -17.75
N LEU A 677 3.61 -22.48 -18.96
CA LEU A 677 4.96 -22.00 -19.23
C LEU A 677 4.86 -20.53 -19.67
N GLN A 678 5.61 -19.66 -19.00
CA GLN A 678 5.54 -18.22 -19.27
C GLN A 678 6.94 -17.63 -19.36
N PHE A 679 7.13 -16.72 -20.33
CA PHE A 679 8.35 -15.96 -20.54
C PHE A 679 8.01 -14.47 -20.57
N ASN A 680 8.61 -13.67 -19.68
CA ASN A 680 8.42 -12.23 -19.58
C ASN A 680 9.72 -11.51 -19.90
N ILE A 681 9.62 -10.40 -20.63
CA ILE A 681 10.69 -9.43 -20.88
C ILE A 681 10.26 -8.12 -20.25
N LYS A 682 10.91 -7.72 -19.15
CA LYS A 682 10.70 -6.43 -18.52
C LYS A 682 11.72 -5.44 -19.07
N ASN A 683 11.30 -4.17 -19.29
CA ASN A 683 12.12 -3.13 -19.88
C ASN A 683 12.77 -3.59 -21.21
N LEU A 684 11.96 -3.99 -22.19
CA LEU A 684 12.34 -4.61 -23.46
C LEU A 684 13.46 -3.86 -24.20
N PHE A 685 13.44 -2.53 -24.18
CA PHE A 685 14.41 -1.69 -24.87
C PHE A 685 15.59 -1.24 -24.00
N ASP A 686 15.73 -1.82 -22.81
CA ASP A 686 16.81 -1.55 -21.87
C ASP A 686 16.99 -0.06 -21.51
N LYS A 687 15.86 0.64 -21.36
CA LYS A 687 15.83 2.09 -21.07
C LYS A 687 16.31 2.36 -19.65
N THR A 688 17.25 3.29 -19.48
CA THR A 688 17.59 3.84 -18.17
C THR A 688 16.47 4.75 -17.68
N THR A 689 15.96 4.47 -16.47
CA THR A 689 14.89 5.25 -15.86
C THR A 689 15.23 5.63 -14.42
N TYR A 690 14.57 6.66 -13.92
CA TYR A 690 14.71 7.16 -12.55
C TYR A 690 13.32 7.15 -11.90
N THR A 691 13.23 6.56 -10.72
CA THR A 691 11.93 6.21 -10.11
C THR A 691 11.52 7.15 -8.99
N SER A 692 12.45 7.47 -8.08
CA SER A 692 12.16 8.33 -6.92
C SER A 692 13.41 9.04 -6.40
N ASN A 693 13.19 10.10 -5.64
CA ASN A 693 14.23 10.74 -4.84
C ASN A 693 14.34 10.04 -3.48
N SER A 694 15.48 9.45 -3.19
CA SER A 694 15.77 8.74 -1.92
C SER A 694 16.79 9.48 -1.03
N GLY A 695 17.18 10.68 -1.41
CA GLY A 695 18.08 11.56 -0.66
C GLY A 695 17.36 12.49 0.31
N LEU A 696 18.02 12.80 1.43
CA LEU A 696 17.66 13.90 2.32
C LEU A 696 18.85 14.87 2.36
N GLY A 697 18.66 16.10 1.89
CA GLY A 697 19.69 17.14 1.84
C GLY A 697 20.68 17.04 0.67
N SER A 698 20.77 15.90 -0.02
CA SER A 698 21.47 15.72 -1.29
C SER A 698 20.65 14.76 -2.15
N PRO A 699 20.20 15.16 -3.36
CA PRO A 699 19.33 14.31 -4.17
C PRO A 699 20.05 13.01 -4.55
N ALA A 700 19.58 11.91 -3.99
CA ALA A 700 19.98 10.56 -4.37
C ALA A 700 18.81 9.92 -5.12
N ILE A 701 19.06 9.52 -6.36
CA ILE A 701 18.01 9.15 -7.31
C ILE A 701 17.99 7.64 -7.49
N ALA A 702 16.89 7.02 -7.07
CA ALA A 702 16.66 5.60 -7.31
C ALA A 702 16.52 5.34 -8.81
N MET A 703 17.13 4.25 -9.27
CA MET A 703 17.16 3.87 -10.68
C MET A 703 16.24 2.68 -10.91
N GLY A 704 15.52 2.71 -12.02
CA GLY A 704 14.75 1.56 -12.48
C GLY A 704 15.65 0.43 -13.00
N GLU A 705 15.13 -0.79 -12.91
CA GLU A 705 15.85 -1.99 -13.35
C GLU A 705 16.11 -1.99 -14.87
N PRO A 706 17.24 -2.57 -15.32
CA PRO A 706 17.53 -2.77 -16.73
C PRO A 706 16.59 -3.84 -17.31
N ARG A 707 16.80 -4.18 -18.61
CA ARG A 707 16.11 -5.29 -19.22
C ARG A 707 16.33 -6.59 -18.42
N GLN A 708 15.23 -7.24 -18.08
CA GLN A 708 15.19 -8.49 -17.33
C GLN A 708 14.37 -9.53 -18.11
N PHE A 709 14.90 -10.73 -18.19
CA PHE A 709 14.17 -11.90 -18.69
C PHE A 709 13.74 -12.74 -17.48
N VAL A 710 12.47 -13.15 -17.45
CA VAL A 710 11.92 -14.01 -16.41
C VAL A 710 11.23 -15.20 -17.08
N MET A 711 11.61 -16.42 -16.71
CA MET A 711 10.95 -17.64 -17.13
C MET A 711 10.25 -18.26 -15.93
N ARG A 712 8.98 -18.65 -16.09
CA ARG A 712 8.14 -19.24 -15.05
C ARG A 712 7.47 -20.50 -15.56
N ALA A 713 7.41 -21.53 -14.71
CA ALA A 713 6.57 -22.70 -14.89
C ALA A 713 5.62 -22.83 -13.69
N LYS A 714 4.34 -23.10 -13.94
CA LYS A 714 3.31 -23.34 -12.91
C LYS A 714 2.52 -24.59 -13.25
N VAL A 715 2.37 -25.49 -12.28
CA VAL A 715 1.55 -26.69 -12.37
C VAL A 715 0.38 -26.54 -11.42
N VAL A 716 -0.82 -26.87 -11.89
CA VAL A 716 -2.05 -26.88 -11.08
C VAL A 716 -2.61 -28.29 -11.08
N PHE A 717 -2.84 -28.84 -9.87
CA PHE A 717 -3.32 -30.20 -9.59
C PHE A 717 -4.79 -30.21 -9.24
#